data_87b99ab346a5549c446a8d857ab3c61e
#
_entry.id   87b99ab346a5549c446a8d857ab3c61e
#
_cell.length_a   1.000
_cell.length_b   1.000
_cell.length_c   1.000
_cell.angle_alpha   90.00
_cell.angle_beta   90.00
_cell.angle_gamma   90.00
#
_symmetry.space_group_name_H-M   'P 1'
#
loop_
_entity.id
_entity.type
_entity.pdbx_description
1 polymer ?
#
loop_
_entity_poly.entity_id
_entity_poly.type
_entity_poly.pdbx_seq_one_letter_code
_entity_poly.pdbx_strand_id
1 'polypeptide(L)'
;MSIINPSGKEIFSVTTELCGRPLTLEVNRVGFRTTGSVLVRYGDTVVLGSAQVGSRPVQLDYFPLSIDYEERFYAAGKISGSRFIKREGRPSDEAVLIGRLIDRPIRPLFPKGYRQEVQVVATVLSMDPDFRPDVVAMIAASSALMLTGTPFDGPVAGLRVGRVNGEFKAFLTPEERAQSDLDLVVAGIESGITMVEAGAKEVSEEVIVDAMTWAHQMMQPAIALQRELAAKVAPAAQEYELVLPDEEIQQTADEWVDGKLGEKIRRPYPERNEVVNEIRWAFHEAMAEKVGETYDEVRDEYDEAFTLALHKDVRRGIVEDGKRPDGRALTEIRPLSSEVGLLPRAHGSSLFTRGVTQGMNIVTLAPLSYAQLVDTMEVNDGERRYMHHYNAPGYTVGEVKRMGSPGRREIGHGYLAERALTPVLPSEEDFPYAIRSVTEIMSQNGSTSMAATCSSCLALMDAGVPLKAPVSGIAMGLMMDGDTPYVLSDIADAEDFAGDMDFKVTGTAKGITALQMDMKVHGLPVAVLRQAIEQSKAGRAFILDHMLSILPAPREALSPYAPRIEKLKIDPDKIGAVIGKGGEVINKITSETGAEVDIKEDGLITIASPNGESIEKALAWIKSLVEEPEVGKIYQGKVVSIKDFGAFVNILPGIDGMLHISQLSDKRVGKVTDVLKEGQTVRVKLTEIDNRGRLSLTMKGIEQR
;
A
#
# COMPACT_ATOMS: atom_id res chain seq x y z
N MET A 1 13.70 -2.70 -47.06
CA MET A 1 14.70 -1.60 -46.91
C MET A 1 14.89 -1.39 -45.42
N SER A 2 16.10 -1.48 -44.90
CA SER A 2 16.38 -1.15 -43.51
C SER A 2 16.14 0.34 -43.30
N ILE A 3 15.45 0.67 -42.19
CA ILE A 3 15.22 2.05 -41.80
C ILE A 3 16.42 2.51 -41.00
N ILE A 4 17.16 3.49 -41.51
CA ILE A 4 18.31 4.10 -40.82
C ILE A 4 17.83 5.35 -40.07
N ASN A 5 18.21 5.46 -38.81
CA ASN A 5 17.91 6.64 -38.00
C ASN A 5 18.83 7.84 -38.33
N PRO A 6 18.55 9.05 -37.84
CA PRO A 6 19.39 10.23 -38.06
C PRO A 6 20.85 10.10 -37.57
N SER A 7 21.13 9.19 -36.65
CA SER A 7 22.48 8.91 -36.14
C SER A 7 23.23 7.83 -36.98
N GLY A 8 22.67 7.39 -38.09
CA GLY A 8 23.25 6.39 -38.99
C GLY A 8 23.11 4.93 -38.53
N LYS A 9 22.31 4.66 -37.47
CA LYS A 9 22.07 3.30 -36.98
C LYS A 9 20.79 2.71 -37.57
N GLU A 10 20.82 1.41 -37.86
CA GLU A 10 19.64 0.67 -38.33
C GLU A 10 18.61 0.53 -37.19
N ILE A 11 17.35 0.82 -37.52
CA ILE A 11 16.22 0.53 -36.61
C ILE A 11 15.80 -0.91 -36.86
N PHE A 12 15.80 -1.72 -35.83
CA PHE A 12 15.34 -3.10 -35.91
C PHE A 12 14.63 -3.56 -34.63
N SER A 13 13.92 -4.65 -34.73
CA SER A 13 13.19 -5.26 -33.63
C SER A 13 13.44 -6.76 -33.57
N VAL A 14 13.24 -7.32 -32.38
CA VAL A 14 13.11 -8.74 -32.11
C VAL A 14 11.76 -9.00 -31.46
N THR A 15 11.15 -10.17 -31.72
CA THR A 15 9.81 -10.50 -31.23
C THR A 15 9.74 -11.95 -30.80
N THR A 16 9.08 -12.20 -29.68
CA THR A 16 8.70 -13.55 -29.22
C THR A 16 7.26 -13.56 -28.76
N GLU A 17 6.72 -14.73 -28.53
CA GLU A 17 5.44 -14.87 -27.84
C GLU A 17 5.66 -14.95 -26.31
N LEU A 18 4.93 -14.15 -25.55
CA LEU A 18 4.88 -14.19 -24.09
C LEU A 18 3.43 -14.36 -23.63
N CYS A 19 3.13 -15.50 -23.01
CA CYS A 19 1.78 -15.80 -22.50
C CYS A 19 0.65 -15.55 -23.51
N GLY A 20 0.86 -16.00 -24.78
CA GLY A 20 -0.14 -15.94 -25.85
C GLY A 20 -0.21 -14.61 -26.61
N ARG A 21 0.67 -13.65 -26.33
CA ARG A 21 0.73 -12.36 -27.05
C ARG A 21 2.16 -12.02 -27.51
N PRO A 22 2.32 -11.27 -28.60
CA PRO A 22 3.64 -10.86 -29.07
C PRO A 22 4.27 -9.82 -28.14
N LEU A 23 5.48 -10.10 -27.70
CA LEU A 23 6.40 -9.17 -27.02
C LEU A 23 7.46 -8.73 -28.03
N THR A 24 7.56 -7.44 -28.32
CA THR A 24 8.51 -6.87 -29.29
C THR A 24 9.43 -5.86 -28.60
N LEU A 25 10.72 -5.99 -28.81
CA LEU A 25 11.76 -5.04 -28.38
C LEU A 25 12.33 -4.36 -29.64
N GLU A 26 12.24 -3.03 -29.70
CA GLU A 26 12.71 -2.22 -30.84
C GLU A 26 13.77 -1.21 -30.39
N VAL A 27 14.86 -1.10 -31.13
CA VAL A 27 15.98 -0.21 -30.80
C VAL A 27 16.26 0.80 -31.92
N ASN A 28 17.02 1.85 -31.56
CA ASN A 28 17.47 2.92 -32.45
C ASN A 28 16.38 3.77 -33.07
N ARG A 29 15.13 3.69 -32.59
CA ARG A 29 14.02 4.55 -33.05
C ARG A 29 13.97 5.88 -32.31
N VAL A 30 14.22 5.85 -31.01
CA VAL A 30 14.14 7.02 -30.11
C VAL A 30 15.28 6.99 -29.10
N GLY A 31 15.51 8.08 -28.39
CA GLY A 31 16.49 8.12 -27.30
C GLY A 31 17.96 8.10 -27.75
N PHE A 32 18.30 8.75 -28.87
CA PHE A 32 19.64 8.70 -29.48
C PHE A 32 20.81 9.18 -28.62
N ARG A 33 20.53 9.88 -27.52
CA ARG A 33 21.55 10.42 -26.61
C ARG A 33 21.71 9.62 -25.32
N THR A 34 20.84 8.64 -25.10
CA THR A 34 20.94 7.75 -23.92
C THR A 34 22.04 6.71 -24.14
N THR A 35 22.61 6.21 -23.04
CA THR A 35 23.58 5.12 -23.11
C THR A 35 22.92 3.85 -23.65
N GLY A 36 21.70 3.55 -23.23
CA GLY A 36 20.85 2.47 -23.74
C GLY A 36 19.39 2.88 -23.83
N SER A 37 18.69 2.55 -24.93
CA SER A 37 17.26 2.79 -25.07
C SER A 37 16.56 1.72 -25.89
N VAL A 38 15.32 1.39 -25.49
CA VAL A 38 14.49 0.38 -26.13
C VAL A 38 13.02 0.77 -26.04
N LEU A 39 12.28 0.56 -27.12
CA LEU A 39 10.81 0.56 -27.07
C LEU A 39 10.33 -0.89 -26.92
N VAL A 40 9.60 -1.14 -25.84
CA VAL A 40 8.99 -2.45 -25.58
C VAL A 40 7.50 -2.35 -25.85
N ARG A 41 7.00 -3.27 -26.68
CA ARG A 41 5.60 -3.36 -27.03
C ARG A 41 5.03 -4.72 -26.60
N TYR A 42 3.90 -4.70 -25.91
CA TYR A 42 3.12 -5.88 -25.55
C TYR A 42 1.63 -5.55 -25.72
N GLY A 43 1.00 -6.12 -26.74
CA GLY A 43 -0.34 -5.65 -27.16
C GLY A 43 -0.30 -4.15 -27.53
N ASP A 44 -1.22 -3.37 -27.01
CA ASP A 44 -1.27 -1.90 -27.18
C ASP A 44 -0.41 -1.15 -26.14
N THR A 45 0.17 -1.84 -25.17
CA THR A 45 1.11 -1.23 -24.22
C THR A 45 2.46 -1.00 -24.89
N VAL A 46 2.97 0.23 -24.78
CA VAL A 46 4.27 0.65 -25.24
C VAL A 46 5.01 1.37 -24.15
N VAL A 47 6.20 0.86 -23.78
CA VAL A 47 7.05 1.46 -22.76
C VAL A 47 8.41 1.80 -23.37
N LEU A 48 8.88 3.02 -23.13
CA LEU A 48 10.24 3.43 -23.42
C LEU A 48 11.11 3.14 -22.17
N GLY A 49 12.03 2.19 -22.29
CA GLY A 49 13.14 2.03 -21.36
C GLY A 49 14.32 2.87 -21.80
N SER A 50 14.87 3.69 -20.91
CA SER A 50 16.08 4.45 -21.14
C SER A 50 17.03 4.30 -19.95
N ALA A 51 18.30 4.04 -20.23
CA ALA A 51 19.37 3.93 -19.23
C ALA A 51 20.48 4.91 -19.53
N GLN A 52 20.91 5.61 -18.48
CA GLN A 52 22.06 6.52 -18.53
C GLN A 52 23.05 6.11 -17.46
N VAL A 53 24.35 6.15 -17.79
CA VAL A 53 25.43 5.72 -16.91
C VAL A 53 26.45 6.85 -16.79
N GLY A 54 26.86 7.13 -15.57
CA GLY A 54 27.92 8.09 -15.25
C GLY A 54 29.29 7.59 -15.75
N SER A 55 30.19 8.53 -16.01
CA SER A 55 31.52 8.21 -16.58
C SER A 55 32.57 7.87 -15.52
N ARG A 56 32.29 8.12 -14.23
CA ARG A 56 33.24 7.93 -13.12
C ARG A 56 32.50 7.47 -11.86
N PRO A 57 33.16 6.71 -10.97
CA PRO A 57 32.64 6.41 -9.64
C PRO A 57 32.38 7.69 -8.84
N VAL A 58 31.35 7.66 -7.99
CA VAL A 58 31.06 8.73 -7.01
C VAL A 58 31.47 8.27 -5.61
N GLN A 59 31.77 9.23 -4.73
CA GLN A 59 32.11 8.97 -3.33
C GLN A 59 30.83 8.73 -2.51
N LEU A 60 30.30 7.52 -2.62
CA LEU A 60 29.16 7.02 -1.84
C LEU A 60 29.49 5.62 -1.33
N ASP A 61 28.94 5.27 -0.18
CA ASP A 61 29.08 3.96 0.46
C ASP A 61 28.10 2.90 -0.11
N TYR A 62 27.27 3.27 -1.09
CA TYR A 62 26.29 2.40 -1.73
C TYR A 62 26.27 2.56 -3.25
N PHE A 63 25.67 1.60 -3.94
CA PHE A 63 25.49 1.67 -5.40
C PHE A 63 24.41 2.71 -5.79
N PRO A 64 24.76 3.79 -6.48
CA PRO A 64 23.86 4.89 -6.83
C PRO A 64 22.99 4.56 -8.05
N LEU A 65 22.13 3.54 -7.94
CA LEU A 65 21.12 3.20 -8.92
C LEU A 65 19.82 3.97 -8.63
N SER A 66 19.29 4.68 -9.61
CA SER A 66 17.97 5.29 -9.60
C SER A 66 17.11 4.66 -10.68
N ILE A 67 15.94 4.13 -10.30
CA ILE A 67 14.94 3.63 -11.24
C ILE A 67 13.66 4.42 -11.04
N ASP A 68 13.21 5.08 -12.10
CA ASP A 68 12.04 5.92 -12.14
C ASP A 68 11.02 5.33 -13.13
N TYR A 69 9.80 5.13 -12.65
CA TYR A 69 8.66 4.75 -13.45
C TYR A 69 7.78 5.99 -13.66
N GLU A 70 7.59 6.34 -14.93
CA GLU A 70 6.91 7.55 -15.32
C GLU A 70 5.53 7.24 -15.89
N GLU A 71 4.51 7.52 -15.07
CA GLU A 71 3.12 7.50 -15.51
C GLU A 71 2.85 8.70 -16.41
N ARG A 72 2.26 8.44 -17.58
CA ARG A 72 1.80 9.48 -18.49
C ARG A 72 0.33 9.25 -18.78
N PHE A 73 -0.52 10.13 -18.29
CA PHE A 73 -1.97 9.98 -18.42
C PHE A 73 -2.43 9.95 -19.88
N TYR A 74 -1.70 10.60 -20.78
CA TYR A 74 -1.97 10.48 -22.22
C TYR A 74 -1.83 9.03 -22.73
N ALA A 75 -1.05 8.18 -22.07
CA ALA A 75 -0.92 6.78 -22.45
C ALA A 75 -2.24 6.01 -22.34
N ALA A 76 -3.09 6.43 -21.42
CA ALA A 76 -4.48 5.92 -21.26
C ALA A 76 -5.53 6.84 -21.90
N GLY A 77 -5.13 7.81 -22.74
CA GLY A 77 -6.05 8.76 -23.35
C GLY A 77 -6.68 9.78 -22.39
N LYS A 78 -6.07 10.02 -21.23
CA LYS A 78 -6.60 10.85 -20.15
C LYS A 78 -5.86 12.20 -20.05
N ILE A 79 -6.58 13.20 -19.55
CA ILE A 79 -5.99 14.46 -19.07
C ILE A 79 -6.11 14.49 -17.55
N SER A 80 -5.01 14.28 -16.87
CA SER A 80 -4.93 14.26 -15.40
C SER A 80 -4.65 15.62 -14.79
N GLY A 81 -4.77 15.64 -13.48
CA GLY A 81 -4.39 16.73 -12.61
C GLY A 81 -5.56 17.56 -12.13
N SER A 82 -5.29 18.42 -11.15
CA SER A 82 -6.28 19.30 -10.54
C SER A 82 -7.01 20.17 -11.59
N ARG A 83 -8.17 20.72 -11.22
CA ARG A 83 -8.95 21.59 -12.09
C ARG A 83 -8.13 22.70 -12.78
N PHE A 84 -7.07 23.17 -12.12
CA PHE A 84 -6.23 24.30 -12.58
C PHE A 84 -4.90 23.84 -13.19
N ILE A 85 -4.34 22.68 -12.77
CA ILE A 85 -3.05 22.20 -13.23
C ILE A 85 -3.29 20.87 -13.96
N LYS A 86 -3.30 20.92 -15.28
CA LYS A 86 -3.53 19.75 -16.14
C LYS A 86 -2.19 19.15 -16.59
N ARG A 87 -1.34 18.81 -15.62
CA ARG A 87 -0.02 18.23 -15.83
C ARG A 87 0.32 17.29 -14.67
N GLU A 88 0.98 16.20 -14.97
CA GLU A 88 1.59 15.30 -13.98
C GLU A 88 2.60 16.09 -13.13
N GLY A 89 2.56 15.85 -11.83
CA GLY A 89 3.43 16.49 -10.83
C GLY A 89 4.48 15.51 -10.28
N ARG A 90 4.46 15.32 -8.96
CA ARG A 90 5.28 14.28 -8.32
C ARG A 90 4.77 12.89 -8.71
N PRO A 91 5.66 11.88 -8.77
CA PRO A 91 5.23 10.50 -8.94
C PRO A 91 4.16 10.12 -7.91
N SER A 92 3.14 9.38 -8.35
CA SER A 92 2.15 8.79 -7.46
C SER A 92 2.80 7.74 -6.55
N ASP A 93 2.16 7.39 -5.43
CA ASP A 93 2.64 6.29 -4.59
C ASP A 93 2.73 4.99 -5.41
N GLU A 94 1.82 4.77 -6.35
CA GLU A 94 1.83 3.60 -7.24
C GLU A 94 3.05 3.64 -8.18
N ALA A 95 3.36 4.78 -8.78
CA ALA A 95 4.58 4.93 -9.60
C ALA A 95 5.85 4.67 -8.79
N VAL A 96 5.90 5.14 -7.55
CA VAL A 96 7.02 4.85 -6.63
C VAL A 96 7.13 3.36 -6.34
N LEU A 97 6.01 2.68 -6.10
CA LEU A 97 5.96 1.23 -5.82
C LEU A 97 6.41 0.43 -7.05
N ILE A 98 5.97 0.80 -8.25
CA ILE A 98 6.41 0.14 -9.49
C ILE A 98 7.90 0.40 -9.73
N GLY A 99 8.40 1.61 -9.51
CA GLY A 99 9.84 1.90 -9.56
C GLY A 99 10.64 1.00 -8.62
N ARG A 100 10.17 0.76 -7.40
CA ARG A 100 10.76 -0.20 -6.44
C ARG A 100 10.66 -1.64 -6.92
N LEU A 101 9.53 -2.02 -7.51
CA LEU A 101 9.33 -3.35 -8.09
C LEU A 101 10.36 -3.67 -9.17
N ILE A 102 10.80 -2.66 -9.93
CA ILE A 102 11.82 -2.79 -10.98
C ILE A 102 13.24 -2.73 -10.39
N ASP A 103 13.50 -1.85 -9.41
CA ASP A 103 14.81 -1.68 -8.77
C ASP A 103 15.30 -2.98 -8.08
N ARG A 104 14.43 -3.60 -7.30
CA ARG A 104 14.76 -4.73 -6.43
C ARG A 104 15.38 -5.94 -7.17
N PRO A 105 14.84 -6.41 -8.29
CA PRO A 105 15.45 -7.53 -9.03
C PRO A 105 16.69 -7.13 -9.85
N ILE A 106 16.89 -5.85 -10.14
CA ILE A 106 17.99 -5.35 -10.98
C ILE A 106 19.24 -5.05 -10.15
N ARG A 107 19.08 -4.40 -9.00
CA ARG A 107 20.18 -3.93 -8.14
C ARG A 107 21.20 -5.01 -7.77
N PRO A 108 20.81 -6.22 -7.34
CA PRO A 108 21.75 -7.26 -6.94
C PRO A 108 22.56 -7.87 -8.11
N LEU A 109 22.22 -7.55 -9.35
CA LEU A 109 22.89 -8.04 -10.54
C LEU A 109 24.07 -7.15 -11.00
N PHE A 110 24.35 -6.10 -10.24
CA PHE A 110 25.60 -5.34 -10.40
C PHE A 110 26.65 -5.86 -9.40
N PRO A 111 27.94 -5.82 -9.78
CA PRO A 111 29.00 -6.30 -8.89
C PRO A 111 29.10 -5.42 -7.63
N LYS A 112 29.47 -6.05 -6.51
CA LYS A 112 29.77 -5.31 -5.27
C LYS A 112 30.90 -4.31 -5.52
N GLY A 113 30.79 -3.13 -4.93
CA GLY A 113 31.78 -2.06 -5.15
C GLY A 113 31.54 -1.22 -6.42
N TYR A 114 30.56 -1.54 -7.27
CA TYR A 114 30.21 -0.67 -8.40
C TYR A 114 29.61 0.65 -7.89
N ARG A 115 30.24 1.79 -8.21
CA ARG A 115 29.90 3.12 -7.69
C ARG A 115 29.63 4.17 -8.79
N GLN A 116 29.57 3.77 -10.07
CA GLN A 116 29.10 4.69 -11.11
C GLN A 116 27.61 4.91 -11.00
N GLU A 117 27.18 6.15 -11.19
CA GLU A 117 25.75 6.49 -11.19
C GLU A 117 25.04 5.80 -12.36
N VAL A 118 23.92 5.16 -12.07
CA VAL A 118 23.06 4.54 -13.08
C VAL A 118 21.64 5.08 -12.86
N GLN A 119 21.08 5.70 -13.91
CA GLN A 119 19.68 6.10 -13.92
C GLN A 119 18.94 5.34 -15.01
N VAL A 120 17.83 4.73 -14.62
CA VAL A 120 16.90 4.06 -15.54
C VAL A 120 15.54 4.72 -15.44
N VAL A 121 14.98 5.11 -16.58
CA VAL A 121 13.64 5.67 -16.65
C VAL A 121 12.78 4.80 -17.56
N ALA A 122 11.69 4.27 -17.02
CA ALA A 122 10.68 3.54 -17.76
C ALA A 122 9.45 4.43 -17.95
N THR A 123 9.22 4.93 -19.17
CA THR A 123 8.11 5.83 -19.48
C THR A 123 7.02 5.08 -20.22
N VAL A 124 5.81 5.09 -19.69
CA VAL A 124 4.64 4.50 -20.36
C VAL A 124 4.12 5.47 -21.42
N LEU A 125 4.22 5.06 -22.69
CA LEU A 125 3.81 5.88 -23.84
C LEU A 125 2.42 5.52 -24.36
N SER A 126 2.01 4.27 -24.17
CA SER A 126 0.67 3.76 -24.49
C SER A 126 0.33 2.64 -23.51
N MET A 127 -0.91 2.52 -23.10
CA MET A 127 -1.40 1.52 -22.16
C MET A 127 -2.60 0.78 -22.72
N ASP A 128 -2.50 -0.54 -22.76
CA ASP A 128 -3.65 -1.42 -22.99
C ASP A 128 -4.53 -1.43 -21.72
N PRO A 129 -5.83 -1.18 -21.79
CA PRO A 129 -6.69 -1.13 -20.62
C PRO A 129 -6.84 -2.49 -19.92
N ASP A 130 -6.55 -3.59 -20.60
CA ASP A 130 -6.77 -4.93 -20.06
C ASP A 130 -5.71 -5.33 -19.01
N PHE A 131 -4.49 -4.78 -19.05
CA PHE A 131 -3.43 -5.18 -18.12
C PHE A 131 -2.45 -4.07 -17.76
N ARG A 132 -1.83 -4.24 -16.59
CA ARG A 132 -0.88 -3.28 -16.02
C ARG A 132 0.43 -3.24 -16.80
N PRO A 133 1.01 -2.06 -17.02
CA PRO A 133 2.28 -1.91 -17.76
C PRO A 133 3.54 -2.22 -16.93
N ASP A 134 3.43 -2.52 -15.63
CA ASP A 134 4.53 -2.64 -14.67
C ASP A 134 5.60 -3.70 -15.05
N VAL A 135 5.17 -4.91 -15.43
CA VAL A 135 6.13 -5.96 -15.86
C VAL A 135 6.70 -5.68 -17.24
N VAL A 136 5.96 -5.00 -18.12
CA VAL A 136 6.48 -4.52 -19.41
C VAL A 136 7.54 -3.45 -19.18
N ALA A 137 7.33 -2.57 -18.19
CA ALA A 137 8.30 -1.55 -17.77
C ALA A 137 9.56 -2.17 -17.16
N MET A 138 9.43 -3.28 -16.42
CA MET A 138 10.58 -4.04 -15.91
C MET A 138 11.42 -4.63 -17.04
N ILE A 139 10.79 -5.22 -18.05
CA ILE A 139 11.49 -5.74 -19.26
C ILE A 139 12.16 -4.59 -20.01
N ALA A 140 11.51 -3.42 -20.10
CA ALA A 140 12.07 -2.24 -20.75
C ALA A 140 13.31 -1.71 -20.01
N ALA A 141 13.26 -1.61 -18.68
CA ALA A 141 14.37 -1.20 -17.85
C ALA A 141 15.57 -2.16 -17.97
N SER A 142 15.31 -3.47 -17.86
CA SER A 142 16.34 -4.51 -18.02
C SER A 142 16.95 -4.49 -19.42
N SER A 143 16.12 -4.44 -20.46
CA SER A 143 16.62 -4.38 -21.85
C SER A 143 17.47 -3.13 -22.11
N ALA A 144 17.07 -1.96 -21.57
CA ALA A 144 17.84 -0.74 -21.71
C ALA A 144 19.23 -0.86 -21.04
N LEU A 145 19.31 -1.48 -19.87
CA LEU A 145 20.57 -1.76 -19.18
C LEU A 145 21.47 -2.71 -19.95
N MET A 146 20.92 -3.79 -20.53
CA MET A 146 21.66 -4.71 -21.39
C MET A 146 22.35 -4.02 -22.57
N LEU A 147 21.84 -2.85 -22.99
CA LEU A 147 22.37 -2.09 -24.12
C LEU A 147 23.42 -1.06 -23.72
N THR A 148 23.71 -0.89 -22.43
CA THR A 148 24.67 0.12 -21.92
C THR A 148 26.12 -0.34 -21.95
N GLY A 149 26.38 -1.64 -21.95
CA GLY A 149 27.72 -2.22 -21.78
C GLY A 149 28.27 -2.18 -20.36
N THR A 150 27.45 -1.77 -19.36
CA THR A 150 27.80 -1.85 -17.93
C THR A 150 27.86 -3.29 -17.43
N PRO A 151 28.52 -3.57 -16.29
CA PRO A 151 28.61 -4.92 -15.72
C PRO A 151 27.29 -5.36 -15.06
N PHE A 152 26.21 -5.33 -15.81
CA PHE A 152 24.88 -5.79 -15.42
C PHE A 152 24.71 -7.26 -15.82
N ASP A 153 24.62 -8.16 -14.82
CA ASP A 153 24.49 -9.62 -15.01
C ASP A 153 23.01 -10.04 -15.19
N GLY A 154 22.32 -9.31 -16.07
CA GLY A 154 20.95 -9.63 -16.49
C GLY A 154 20.93 -10.56 -17.72
N PRO A 155 19.81 -10.61 -18.42
CA PRO A 155 18.61 -9.80 -18.26
C PRO A 155 17.65 -10.29 -17.17
N VAL A 156 16.82 -9.36 -16.70
CA VAL A 156 15.68 -9.63 -15.80
C VAL A 156 14.39 -9.61 -16.62
N ALA A 157 13.50 -10.54 -16.36
CA ALA A 157 12.10 -10.43 -16.74
C ALA A 157 11.19 -10.59 -15.51
N GLY A 158 10.00 -10.03 -15.59
CA GLY A 158 8.97 -10.19 -14.58
C GLY A 158 7.68 -10.72 -15.19
N LEU A 159 6.85 -11.30 -14.35
CA LEU A 159 5.50 -11.71 -14.69
C LEU A 159 4.54 -11.42 -13.53
N ARG A 160 3.38 -10.84 -13.83
CA ARG A 160 2.28 -10.68 -12.87
C ARG A 160 1.29 -11.82 -13.06
N VAL A 161 1.07 -12.58 -11.98
CA VAL A 161 0.26 -13.79 -11.96
C VAL A 161 -0.91 -13.63 -11.01
N GLY A 162 -2.09 -14.01 -11.47
CA GLY A 162 -3.24 -14.24 -10.61
C GLY A 162 -3.70 -15.68 -10.66
N ARG A 163 -4.65 -16.02 -9.78
CA ARG A 163 -5.30 -17.32 -9.76
C ARG A 163 -6.81 -17.15 -9.83
N VAL A 164 -7.40 -17.66 -10.92
CA VAL A 164 -8.84 -17.59 -11.18
C VAL A 164 -9.37 -19.02 -11.31
N ASN A 165 -10.35 -19.36 -10.50
CA ASN A 165 -10.92 -20.73 -10.45
C ASN A 165 -9.87 -21.84 -10.22
N GLY A 166 -8.81 -21.52 -9.48
CA GLY A 166 -7.72 -22.46 -9.20
C GLY A 166 -6.61 -22.53 -10.25
N GLU A 167 -6.73 -21.85 -11.39
CA GLU A 167 -5.76 -21.84 -12.48
C GLU A 167 -4.91 -20.55 -12.47
N PHE A 168 -3.60 -20.70 -12.71
CA PHE A 168 -2.69 -19.55 -12.85
C PHE A 168 -2.84 -18.89 -14.21
N LYS A 169 -2.90 -17.58 -14.20
CA LYS A 169 -2.94 -16.74 -15.40
C LYS A 169 -2.00 -15.56 -15.27
N ALA A 170 -1.36 -15.16 -16.38
CA ALA A 170 -0.63 -13.91 -16.48
C ALA A 170 -1.48 -12.85 -17.21
N PHE A 171 -1.18 -11.55 -16.94
CA PHE A 171 -1.83 -10.43 -17.60
C PHE A 171 -3.36 -10.47 -17.52
N LEU A 172 -3.87 -10.55 -16.28
CA LEU A 172 -5.30 -10.63 -16.01
C LEU A 172 -6.03 -9.33 -16.41
N THR A 173 -7.22 -9.49 -17.02
CA THR A 173 -8.14 -8.38 -17.22
C THR A 173 -8.66 -7.82 -15.89
N PRO A 174 -9.25 -6.61 -15.85
CA PRO A 174 -9.85 -6.06 -14.63
C PRO A 174 -10.85 -7.00 -13.97
N GLU A 175 -11.69 -7.67 -14.75
CA GLU A 175 -12.72 -8.64 -14.29
C GLU A 175 -12.06 -9.89 -13.68
N GLU A 176 -11.01 -10.41 -14.31
CA GLU A 176 -10.25 -11.55 -13.80
C GLU A 176 -9.50 -11.18 -12.50
N ARG A 177 -8.93 -9.96 -12.43
CA ARG A 177 -8.28 -9.45 -11.20
C ARG A 177 -9.27 -9.39 -10.02
N ALA A 178 -10.48 -8.93 -10.27
CA ALA A 178 -11.52 -8.88 -9.23
C ALA A 178 -11.85 -10.28 -8.66
N GLN A 179 -11.83 -11.30 -9.50
CA GLN A 179 -12.12 -12.69 -9.13
C GLN A 179 -10.90 -13.43 -8.56
N SER A 180 -9.70 -12.94 -8.83
CA SER A 180 -8.47 -13.57 -8.38
C SER A 180 -8.31 -13.52 -6.86
N ASP A 181 -7.81 -14.61 -6.28
CA ASP A 181 -7.41 -14.68 -4.88
C ASP A 181 -5.89 -14.46 -4.68
N LEU A 182 -5.16 -14.26 -5.77
CA LEU A 182 -3.73 -14.00 -5.80
C LEU A 182 -3.39 -12.86 -6.75
N ASP A 183 -2.53 -11.95 -6.31
CA ASP A 183 -1.88 -10.93 -7.13
C ASP A 183 -0.37 -11.00 -6.83
N LEU A 184 0.36 -11.77 -7.63
CA LEU A 184 1.76 -12.12 -7.44
C LEU A 184 2.60 -11.54 -8.57
N VAL A 185 3.66 -10.80 -8.24
CA VAL A 185 4.71 -10.45 -9.19
C VAL A 185 5.96 -11.24 -8.86
N VAL A 186 6.47 -11.93 -9.85
CA VAL A 186 7.74 -12.66 -9.78
C VAL A 186 8.68 -12.05 -10.81
N ALA A 187 9.91 -11.75 -10.39
CA ALA A 187 10.98 -11.39 -11.30
C ALA A 187 12.16 -12.36 -11.16
N GLY A 188 12.86 -12.56 -12.25
CA GLY A 188 13.98 -13.49 -12.24
C GLY A 188 14.90 -13.33 -13.45
N ILE A 189 15.98 -14.06 -13.36
CA ILE A 189 16.94 -14.34 -14.45
C ILE A 189 16.74 -15.79 -14.89
N GLU A 190 17.52 -16.25 -15.88
CA GLU A 190 17.40 -17.64 -16.37
C GLU A 190 17.56 -18.67 -15.24
N SER A 191 18.55 -18.49 -14.36
CA SER A 191 18.93 -19.47 -13.33
C SER A 191 18.03 -19.48 -12.09
N GLY A 192 17.25 -18.42 -11.85
CA GLY A 192 16.46 -18.34 -10.62
C GLY A 192 15.62 -17.07 -10.46
N ILE A 193 14.87 -17.05 -9.36
CA ILE A 193 14.04 -15.92 -8.97
C ILE A 193 14.88 -14.88 -8.24
N THR A 194 14.70 -13.60 -8.54
CA THR A 194 15.41 -12.47 -7.94
C THR A 194 14.52 -11.57 -7.08
N MET A 195 13.21 -11.62 -7.28
CA MET A 195 12.26 -10.81 -6.52
C MET A 195 10.88 -11.45 -6.54
N VAL A 196 10.17 -11.37 -5.42
CA VAL A 196 8.76 -11.77 -5.31
C VAL A 196 8.00 -10.70 -4.51
N GLU A 197 6.79 -10.37 -4.96
CA GLU A 197 5.86 -9.52 -4.22
C GLU A 197 4.44 -9.99 -4.46
N ALA A 198 3.66 -10.21 -3.39
CA ALA A 198 2.27 -10.64 -3.54
C ALA A 198 1.31 -10.01 -2.53
N GLY A 199 0.04 -9.91 -2.94
CA GLY A 199 -1.13 -9.88 -2.09
C GLY A 199 -1.99 -11.10 -2.36
N ALA A 200 -2.59 -11.66 -1.33
CA ALA A 200 -3.37 -12.88 -1.45
C ALA A 200 -4.56 -12.88 -0.49
N LYS A 201 -5.60 -13.63 -0.83
CA LYS A 201 -6.79 -13.80 0.01
C LYS A 201 -6.69 -15.13 0.77
N GLU A 202 -5.78 -15.19 1.76
CA GLU A 202 -5.52 -16.39 2.60
C GLU A 202 -5.12 -17.63 1.76
N VAL A 203 -4.23 -17.44 0.79
CA VAL A 203 -3.73 -18.50 -0.09
C VAL A 203 -2.69 -19.35 0.63
N SER A 204 -2.68 -20.69 0.39
CA SER A 204 -1.70 -21.58 1.04
C SER A 204 -0.28 -21.36 0.54
N GLU A 205 0.69 -21.72 1.36
CA GLU A 205 2.12 -21.66 1.06
C GLU A 205 2.47 -22.45 -0.22
N GLU A 206 1.87 -23.61 -0.40
CA GLU A 206 2.08 -24.47 -1.58
C GLU A 206 1.65 -23.78 -2.88
N VAL A 207 0.47 -23.14 -2.89
CA VAL A 207 -0.02 -22.41 -4.06
C VAL A 207 0.89 -21.24 -4.43
N ILE A 208 1.46 -20.54 -3.44
CA ILE A 208 2.44 -19.48 -3.69
C ILE A 208 3.69 -20.03 -4.39
N VAL A 209 4.22 -21.16 -3.90
CA VAL A 209 5.41 -21.80 -4.48
C VAL A 209 5.14 -22.30 -5.89
N ASP A 210 3.97 -22.87 -6.14
CA ASP A 210 3.57 -23.34 -7.47
C ASP A 210 3.39 -22.19 -8.44
N ALA A 211 2.80 -21.07 -7.98
CA ALA A 211 2.68 -19.85 -8.77
C ALA A 211 4.05 -19.24 -9.14
N MET A 212 5.00 -19.22 -8.20
CA MET A 212 6.37 -18.77 -8.46
C MET A 212 7.07 -19.67 -9.48
N THR A 213 6.92 -20.99 -9.36
CA THR A 213 7.48 -21.96 -10.31
C THR A 213 6.91 -21.75 -11.70
N TRP A 214 5.60 -21.63 -11.79
CA TRP A 214 4.91 -21.39 -13.05
C TRP A 214 5.36 -20.06 -13.68
N ALA A 215 5.42 -18.98 -12.89
CA ALA A 215 5.83 -17.66 -13.38
C ALA A 215 7.27 -17.67 -13.91
N HIS A 216 8.20 -18.32 -13.20
CA HIS A 216 9.61 -18.41 -13.63
C HIS A 216 9.75 -19.17 -14.96
N GLN A 217 8.97 -20.23 -15.17
CA GLN A 217 8.93 -20.94 -16.45
C GLN A 217 8.37 -20.07 -17.59
N MET A 218 7.26 -19.37 -17.31
CA MET A 218 6.57 -18.59 -18.33
C MET A 218 7.30 -17.30 -18.74
N MET A 219 8.21 -16.76 -17.92
CA MET A 219 8.99 -15.56 -18.26
C MET A 219 10.24 -15.85 -19.10
N GLN A 220 10.67 -17.11 -19.25
CA GLN A 220 11.90 -17.47 -19.96
C GLN A 220 11.98 -16.93 -21.40
N PRO A 221 10.89 -16.92 -22.21
CA PRO A 221 10.93 -16.33 -23.54
C PRO A 221 11.31 -14.83 -23.54
N ALA A 222 10.89 -14.07 -22.52
CA ALA A 222 11.25 -12.65 -22.42
C ALA A 222 12.74 -12.46 -22.04
N ILE A 223 13.31 -13.35 -21.26
CA ILE A 223 14.74 -13.37 -20.93
C ILE A 223 15.55 -13.65 -22.19
N ALA A 224 15.19 -14.72 -22.94
CA ALA A 224 15.86 -15.10 -24.18
C ALA A 224 15.81 -13.98 -25.23
N LEU A 225 14.66 -13.30 -25.36
CA LEU A 225 14.47 -12.19 -26.30
C LEU A 225 15.40 -11.01 -26.01
N GLN A 226 15.59 -10.66 -24.74
CA GLN A 226 16.49 -9.59 -24.34
C GLN A 226 17.96 -9.93 -24.64
N ARG A 227 18.36 -11.20 -24.43
CA ARG A 227 19.68 -11.68 -24.83
C ARG A 227 19.90 -11.65 -26.35
N GLU A 228 18.90 -12.06 -27.13
CA GLU A 228 18.91 -11.95 -28.58
C GLU A 228 19.14 -10.50 -29.03
N LEU A 229 18.39 -9.56 -28.41
CA LEU A 229 18.54 -8.13 -28.69
C LEU A 229 19.94 -7.63 -28.36
N ALA A 230 20.45 -7.93 -27.19
CA ALA A 230 21.79 -7.52 -26.74
C ALA A 230 22.90 -8.10 -27.68
N ALA A 231 22.78 -9.37 -28.08
CA ALA A 231 23.70 -10.00 -29.01
C ALA A 231 23.68 -9.32 -30.39
N LYS A 232 22.54 -8.90 -30.90
CA LYS A 232 22.41 -8.17 -32.18
C LYS A 232 22.95 -6.75 -32.11
N VAL A 233 22.76 -6.04 -31.00
CA VAL A 233 23.30 -4.69 -30.82
C VAL A 233 24.81 -4.73 -30.55
N ALA A 234 25.27 -5.75 -29.82
CA ALA A 234 26.65 -5.94 -29.37
C ALA A 234 27.25 -4.65 -28.77
N PRO A 235 26.68 -4.13 -27.68
CA PRO A 235 27.16 -2.88 -27.08
C PRO A 235 28.62 -3.04 -26.65
N ALA A 236 29.41 -1.98 -26.83
CA ALA A 236 30.78 -1.99 -26.34
C ALA A 236 30.78 -2.05 -24.81
N ALA A 237 31.58 -2.95 -24.23
CA ALA A 237 31.75 -3.03 -22.80
C ALA A 237 32.30 -1.70 -22.27
N GLN A 238 31.73 -1.19 -21.22
CA GLN A 238 32.24 0.00 -20.52
C GLN A 238 33.38 -0.41 -19.59
N GLU A 239 34.44 0.40 -19.57
CA GLU A 239 35.44 0.30 -18.51
C GLU A 239 34.84 0.79 -17.19
N TYR A 240 35.08 0.04 -16.13
CA TYR A 240 34.63 0.40 -14.78
C TYR A 240 35.66 0.01 -13.74
N GLU A 241 35.61 0.69 -12.63
CA GLU A 241 36.42 0.43 -11.44
C GLU A 241 35.51 0.03 -10.30
N LEU A 242 35.91 -0.99 -9.56
CA LEU A 242 35.21 -1.40 -8.33
C LEU A 242 35.88 -0.69 -7.13
N VAL A 243 35.07 0.01 -6.36
CA VAL A 243 35.50 0.63 -5.10
C VAL A 243 35.29 -0.42 -4.01
N LEU A 244 36.36 -1.11 -3.68
CA LEU A 244 36.43 -2.12 -2.63
C LEU A 244 37.70 -1.83 -1.80
N PRO A 245 37.74 -2.22 -0.52
CA PRO A 245 38.96 -2.14 0.27
C PRO A 245 40.12 -2.90 -0.40
N ASP A 246 41.30 -2.34 -0.29
CA ASP A 246 42.54 -3.00 -0.71
C ASP A 246 42.66 -4.38 -0.05
N GLU A 247 43.22 -5.36 -0.77
CA GLU A 247 43.34 -6.73 -0.26
C GLU A 247 44.14 -6.83 1.02
N GLU A 248 45.20 -6.03 1.19
CA GLU A 248 46.01 -6.00 2.43
C GLU A 248 45.24 -5.38 3.59
N ILE A 249 44.45 -4.34 3.32
CA ILE A 249 43.55 -3.70 4.30
C ILE A 249 42.45 -4.69 4.73
N GLN A 250 41.82 -5.36 3.76
CA GLN A 250 40.80 -6.37 4.04
C GLN A 250 41.35 -7.54 4.85
N GLN A 251 42.53 -8.07 4.47
CA GLN A 251 43.19 -9.15 5.24
C GLN A 251 43.51 -8.68 6.67
N THR A 252 44.01 -7.45 6.84
CA THR A 252 44.29 -6.87 8.16
C THR A 252 43.02 -6.80 9.02
N ALA A 253 41.89 -6.42 8.42
CA ALA A 253 40.60 -6.38 9.12
C ALA A 253 40.10 -7.79 9.46
N ASP A 254 40.19 -8.74 8.54
CA ASP A 254 39.81 -10.14 8.75
C ASP A 254 40.63 -10.76 9.91
N GLU A 255 41.95 -10.59 9.92
CA GLU A 255 42.82 -11.08 10.99
C GLU A 255 42.56 -10.39 12.35
N TRP A 256 42.20 -9.10 12.33
CA TRP A 256 41.85 -8.38 13.55
C TRP A 256 40.52 -8.87 14.15
N VAL A 257 39.53 -9.12 13.29
CA VAL A 257 38.22 -9.59 13.70
C VAL A 257 38.29 -11.04 14.17
N ASP A 258 39.08 -11.87 13.49
CA ASP A 258 39.26 -13.28 13.85
C ASP A 258 39.85 -13.41 15.29
N GLY A 259 39.18 -14.18 16.10
CA GLY A 259 39.57 -14.39 17.52
C GLY A 259 39.18 -13.25 18.49
N LYS A 260 38.74 -12.07 18.02
CA LYS A 260 38.29 -10.99 18.92
C LYS A 260 36.76 -10.93 19.03
N LEU A 261 36.03 -11.26 17.98
CA LEU A 261 34.57 -11.25 17.98
C LEU A 261 33.99 -12.52 18.61
N GLY A 262 33.97 -13.61 17.92
CA GLY A 262 33.49 -14.91 18.41
C GLY A 262 32.30 -14.83 19.36
N GLU A 263 32.36 -15.53 20.48
CA GLU A 263 31.31 -15.54 21.52
C GLU A 263 31.03 -14.18 22.16
N LYS A 264 31.93 -13.21 22.07
CA LYS A 264 31.75 -11.88 22.71
C LYS A 264 30.60 -11.09 22.06
N ILE A 265 30.34 -11.30 20.77
CA ILE A 265 29.31 -10.61 20.05
C ILE A 265 28.01 -11.43 19.88
N ARG A 266 27.97 -12.66 20.40
CA ARG A 266 26.75 -13.50 20.42
C ARG A 266 25.82 -13.09 21.55
N ARG A 267 25.39 -11.82 21.54
CA ARG A 267 24.59 -11.18 22.58
C ARG A 267 23.45 -10.38 21.96
N PRO A 268 22.33 -10.22 22.69
CA PRO A 268 21.24 -9.36 22.21
C PRO A 268 21.69 -7.89 22.12
N TYR A 269 20.93 -7.10 21.37
CA TYR A 269 21.04 -5.64 21.37
C TYR A 269 20.55 -5.08 22.74
N PRO A 270 21.15 -4.03 23.33
CA PRO A 270 22.25 -3.21 22.77
C PRO A 270 23.65 -3.74 23.03
N GLU A 271 23.82 -4.69 23.95
CA GLU A 271 25.12 -5.16 24.42
C GLU A 271 26.06 -5.60 23.27
N ARG A 272 25.51 -6.27 22.25
CA ARG A 272 26.27 -6.65 21.06
C ARG A 272 26.89 -5.44 20.37
N ASN A 273 26.09 -4.39 20.15
CA ASN A 273 26.56 -3.20 19.43
C ASN A 273 27.62 -2.44 20.23
N GLU A 274 27.52 -2.40 21.57
CA GLU A 274 28.51 -1.79 22.44
C GLU A 274 29.85 -2.51 22.25
N VAL A 275 29.87 -3.85 22.35
CA VAL A 275 31.09 -4.65 22.16
C VAL A 275 31.66 -4.50 20.75
N VAL A 276 30.84 -4.51 19.72
CA VAL A 276 31.28 -4.31 18.32
C VAL A 276 31.92 -2.93 18.16
N ASN A 277 31.30 -1.89 18.73
CA ASN A 277 31.84 -0.53 18.66
C ASN A 277 33.16 -0.39 19.41
N GLU A 278 33.31 -1.00 20.57
CA GLU A 278 34.58 -1.03 21.31
C GLU A 278 35.69 -1.69 20.47
N ILE A 279 35.38 -2.83 19.83
CA ILE A 279 36.36 -3.55 18.99
C ILE A 279 36.71 -2.74 17.74
N ARG A 280 35.71 -2.09 17.11
CA ARG A 280 35.88 -1.21 15.95
C ARG A 280 36.77 -0.01 16.31
N TRP A 281 36.48 0.63 17.44
CA TRP A 281 37.30 1.75 17.93
C TRP A 281 38.75 1.35 18.15
N ALA A 282 38.99 0.23 18.86
CA ALA A 282 40.33 -0.31 19.08
C ALA A 282 41.04 -0.69 17.76
N PHE A 283 40.29 -1.15 16.74
CA PHE A 283 40.84 -1.39 15.41
C PHE A 283 41.32 -0.09 14.77
N HIS A 284 40.52 0.97 14.79
CA HIS A 284 40.90 2.26 14.20
C HIS A 284 42.10 2.89 14.93
N GLU A 285 42.19 2.78 16.28
CA GLU A 285 43.37 3.25 17.01
C GLU A 285 44.64 2.50 16.57
N ALA A 286 44.60 1.17 16.52
CA ALA A 286 45.75 0.37 16.11
C ALA A 286 46.16 0.64 14.66
N MET A 287 45.21 0.86 13.76
CA MET A 287 45.51 1.17 12.37
C MET A 287 46.05 2.61 12.22
N ALA A 288 45.56 3.57 12.98
CA ALA A 288 46.10 4.92 12.98
C ALA A 288 47.57 4.95 13.48
N GLU A 289 47.90 4.15 14.50
CA GLU A 289 49.29 4.00 14.93
C GLU A 289 50.18 3.33 13.86
N LYS A 290 49.64 2.31 13.15
CA LYS A 290 50.39 1.54 12.14
C LYS A 290 50.63 2.36 10.86
N VAL A 291 49.63 3.09 10.37
CA VAL A 291 49.63 3.83 9.10
C VAL A 291 50.24 5.23 9.26
N GLY A 292 50.04 5.87 10.43
CA GLY A 292 50.58 7.20 10.71
C GLY A 292 49.76 8.34 10.09
N GLU A 293 50.48 9.38 9.62
CA GLU A 293 49.86 10.68 9.19
C GLU A 293 48.85 10.56 8.04
N THR A 294 48.93 9.50 7.21
CA THR A 294 48.04 9.30 6.06
C THR A 294 46.77 8.52 6.41
N TYR A 295 46.60 8.12 7.67
CA TYR A 295 45.46 7.30 8.08
C TYR A 295 44.10 7.95 7.81
N ASP A 296 43.98 9.25 8.03
CA ASP A 296 42.72 9.96 7.79
C ASP A 296 42.26 9.93 6.34
N GLU A 297 43.19 9.73 5.38
CA GLU A 297 42.87 9.62 3.95
C GLU A 297 42.29 8.24 3.59
N VAL A 298 42.58 7.20 4.36
CA VAL A 298 42.17 5.81 4.11
C VAL A 298 41.23 5.25 5.19
N ARG A 299 40.84 6.06 6.14
CA ARG A 299 40.02 5.65 7.28
C ARG A 299 38.72 4.97 6.88
N ASP A 300 38.02 5.55 5.89
CA ASP A 300 36.73 5.02 5.41
C ASP A 300 36.91 3.62 4.78
N GLU A 301 38.05 3.38 4.12
CA GLU A 301 38.40 2.07 3.56
C GLU A 301 38.62 1.02 4.66
N TYR A 302 39.33 1.38 5.75
CA TYR A 302 39.46 0.53 6.94
C TYR A 302 38.14 0.25 7.62
N ASP A 303 37.23 1.22 7.68
CA ASP A 303 35.88 1.03 8.25
C ASP A 303 35.02 0.09 7.41
N GLU A 304 35.08 0.21 6.07
CA GLU A 304 34.42 -0.71 5.15
C GLU A 304 34.99 -2.13 5.27
N ALA A 305 36.33 -2.28 5.34
CA ALA A 305 36.99 -3.56 5.53
C ALA A 305 36.57 -4.24 6.84
N PHE A 306 36.52 -3.48 7.95
CA PHE A 306 36.04 -3.99 9.23
C PHE A 306 34.57 -4.44 9.16
N THR A 307 33.72 -3.68 8.48
CA THR A 307 32.32 -4.02 8.27
C THR A 307 32.15 -5.32 7.47
N LEU A 308 32.92 -5.50 6.40
CA LEU A 308 32.93 -6.73 5.62
C LEU A 308 33.44 -7.93 6.43
N ALA A 309 34.49 -7.74 7.27
CA ALA A 309 34.99 -8.77 8.17
C ALA A 309 33.92 -9.17 9.22
N LEU A 310 33.17 -8.20 9.74
CA LEU A 310 32.04 -8.44 10.65
C LEU A 310 30.93 -9.26 9.98
N HIS A 311 30.61 -8.96 8.73
CA HIS A 311 29.61 -9.74 7.96
C HIS A 311 30.08 -11.18 7.74
N LYS A 312 31.38 -11.40 7.44
CA LYS A 312 31.97 -12.74 7.34
C LYS A 312 31.86 -13.52 8.65
N ASP A 313 32.12 -12.87 9.80
CA ASP A 313 31.99 -13.51 11.12
C ASP A 313 30.53 -13.88 11.43
N VAL A 314 29.57 -13.01 11.11
CA VAL A 314 28.13 -13.31 11.26
C VAL A 314 27.76 -14.54 10.45
N ARG A 315 28.15 -14.61 9.17
CA ARG A 315 27.90 -15.77 8.30
C ARG A 315 28.54 -17.05 8.86
N ARG A 316 29.81 -16.97 9.25
CA ARG A 316 30.53 -18.10 9.83
C ARG A 316 29.81 -18.65 11.06
N GLY A 317 29.40 -17.78 12.01
CA GLY A 317 28.68 -18.21 13.19
C GLY A 317 27.36 -18.93 12.89
N ILE A 318 26.65 -18.50 11.85
CA ILE A 318 25.38 -19.14 11.44
C ILE A 318 25.66 -20.47 10.74
N VAL A 319 26.62 -20.50 9.81
CA VAL A 319 26.90 -21.67 8.97
C VAL A 319 27.65 -22.77 9.73
N GLU A 320 28.71 -22.42 10.46
CA GLU A 320 29.58 -23.39 11.13
C GLU A 320 29.09 -23.73 12.55
N ASP A 321 28.67 -22.72 13.34
CA ASP A 321 28.31 -22.92 14.74
C ASP A 321 26.79 -23.06 14.98
N GLY A 322 25.96 -22.78 13.97
CA GLY A 322 24.49 -22.73 14.11
C GLY A 322 24.01 -21.65 15.08
N LYS A 323 24.85 -20.63 15.33
CA LYS A 323 24.58 -19.55 16.27
C LYS A 323 24.41 -18.20 15.56
N ARG A 324 23.35 -17.52 15.91
CA ARG A 324 23.03 -16.17 15.38
C ARG A 324 23.80 -15.07 16.13
N PRO A 325 23.89 -13.86 15.55
CA PRO A 325 24.61 -12.72 16.18
C PRO A 325 24.12 -12.37 17.58
N ASP A 326 22.86 -12.62 17.92
CA ASP A 326 22.27 -12.38 19.23
C ASP A 326 22.18 -13.64 20.12
N GLY A 327 22.80 -14.75 19.69
CA GLY A 327 22.84 -16.01 20.42
C GLY A 327 21.65 -16.94 20.20
N ARG A 328 20.62 -16.50 19.44
CA ARG A 328 19.42 -17.33 19.13
C ARG A 328 19.76 -18.52 18.22
N ALA A 329 18.91 -19.57 18.31
CA ALA A 329 18.86 -20.62 17.30
C ALA A 329 18.25 -20.11 15.98
N LEU A 330 18.46 -20.83 14.86
CA LEU A 330 18.05 -20.39 13.52
C LEU A 330 16.54 -20.11 13.38
N THR A 331 15.71 -20.85 14.12
CA THR A 331 14.25 -20.72 14.07
C THR A 331 13.66 -19.90 15.21
N GLU A 332 14.50 -19.44 16.14
CA GLU A 332 14.06 -18.72 17.33
C GLU A 332 13.66 -17.28 17.03
N ILE A 333 12.55 -16.84 17.63
CA ILE A 333 11.99 -15.50 17.49
C ILE A 333 12.40 -14.66 18.69
N ARG A 334 12.71 -13.36 18.46
CA ARG A 334 13.02 -12.40 19.52
C ARG A 334 11.87 -12.27 20.51
N PRO A 335 12.15 -11.87 21.77
CA PRO A 335 11.10 -11.60 22.76
C PRO A 335 10.04 -10.65 22.22
N LEU A 336 8.77 -10.99 22.48
CA LEU A 336 7.60 -10.20 22.05
C LEU A 336 6.95 -9.50 23.25
N SER A 337 6.52 -8.26 23.06
CA SER A 337 5.58 -7.60 23.96
C SER A 337 4.62 -6.72 23.16
N SER A 338 3.37 -6.57 23.66
CA SER A 338 2.38 -5.76 22.98
C SER A 338 1.43 -5.11 23.99
N GLU A 339 0.97 -3.91 23.64
CA GLU A 339 0.00 -3.16 24.39
C GLU A 339 -1.06 -2.59 23.45
N VAL A 340 -2.30 -2.42 23.93
CA VAL A 340 -3.41 -1.81 23.17
C VAL A 340 -4.07 -0.72 24.00
N GLY A 341 -4.72 0.25 23.34
CA GLY A 341 -5.43 1.33 24.02
C GLY A 341 -4.52 2.37 24.69
N LEU A 342 -3.27 2.55 24.20
CA LEU A 342 -2.29 3.46 24.80
C LEU A 342 -2.69 4.93 24.69
N LEU A 343 -3.33 5.32 23.59
CA LEU A 343 -3.62 6.73 23.29
C LEU A 343 -5.09 7.05 23.59
N PRO A 344 -5.39 7.84 24.63
CA PRO A 344 -6.76 8.00 25.13
C PRO A 344 -7.76 8.59 24.15
N ARG A 345 -7.29 9.41 23.18
CA ARG A 345 -8.15 10.09 22.20
C ARG A 345 -8.20 9.39 20.84
N ALA A 346 -7.33 8.40 20.61
CA ALA A 346 -7.33 7.60 19.38
C ALA A 346 -8.59 6.72 19.30
N HIS A 347 -8.99 6.35 18.09
CA HIS A 347 -10.10 5.41 17.91
C HIS A 347 -9.65 3.97 18.18
N GLY A 348 -8.40 3.65 17.93
CA GLY A 348 -7.68 2.46 18.36
C GLY A 348 -6.19 2.73 18.33
N SER A 349 -5.42 2.07 19.19
CA SER A 349 -3.98 2.21 19.23
C SER A 349 -3.30 0.97 19.79
N SER A 350 -2.11 0.67 19.29
CA SER A 350 -1.29 -0.43 19.80
C SER A 350 0.19 -0.09 19.75
N LEU A 351 0.97 -0.73 20.59
CA LEU A 351 2.41 -0.81 20.52
C LEU A 351 2.79 -2.28 20.39
N PHE A 352 3.50 -2.64 19.35
CA PHE A 352 4.06 -3.98 19.14
C PHE A 352 5.58 -3.89 19.20
N THR A 353 6.18 -4.70 20.05
CA THR A 353 7.64 -4.75 20.26
C THR A 353 8.15 -6.15 20.00
N ARG A 354 9.22 -6.26 19.20
CA ARG A 354 9.93 -7.51 18.94
C ARG A 354 11.44 -7.29 19.09
N GLY A 355 12.01 -7.82 20.15
CA GLY A 355 13.32 -7.38 20.61
C GLY A 355 13.29 -5.89 20.91
N VAL A 356 14.07 -5.10 20.16
CA VAL A 356 14.06 -3.63 20.27
C VAL A 356 13.35 -2.95 19.09
N THR A 357 12.84 -3.69 18.13
CA THR A 357 12.01 -3.13 17.04
C THR A 357 10.63 -2.82 17.57
N GLN A 358 10.19 -1.56 17.48
CA GLN A 358 8.90 -1.10 17.97
C GLN A 358 8.10 -0.40 16.88
N GLY A 359 6.85 -0.82 16.71
CA GLY A 359 5.85 -0.15 15.89
C GLY A 359 4.64 0.26 16.73
N MET A 360 4.34 1.55 16.79
CA MET A 360 3.11 2.08 17.36
C MET A 360 2.13 2.36 16.22
N ASN A 361 0.95 1.78 16.28
CA ASN A 361 -0.08 2.05 15.28
C ASN A 361 -1.28 2.78 15.88
N ILE A 362 -1.79 3.73 15.11
CA ILE A 362 -2.93 4.59 15.47
C ILE A 362 -3.99 4.48 14.37
N VAL A 363 -5.20 4.10 14.76
CA VAL A 363 -6.35 3.99 13.86
C VAL A 363 -7.29 5.16 14.06
N THR A 364 -7.71 5.75 12.94
CA THR A 364 -8.77 6.75 12.87
C THR A 364 -9.88 6.23 11.96
N LEU A 365 -11.11 6.27 12.45
CA LEU A 365 -12.33 5.94 11.73
C LEU A 365 -13.05 7.23 11.35
N ALA A 366 -13.56 7.30 10.14
CA ALA A 366 -14.28 8.46 9.62
C ALA A 366 -15.42 8.00 8.69
N PRO A 367 -16.40 8.87 8.35
CA PRO A 367 -17.35 8.60 7.28
C PRO A 367 -16.68 8.29 5.95
N LEU A 368 -17.37 7.60 5.04
CA LEU A 368 -16.84 7.20 3.73
C LEU A 368 -16.44 8.40 2.86
N SER A 369 -17.03 9.58 3.06
CA SER A 369 -16.62 10.83 2.39
C SER A 369 -15.14 11.22 2.62
N TYR A 370 -14.48 10.63 3.62
CA TYR A 370 -13.04 10.78 3.87
C TYR A 370 -12.18 9.71 3.19
N ALA A 371 -12.79 8.82 2.39
CA ALA A 371 -12.02 7.89 1.57
C ALA A 371 -11.10 8.65 0.61
N GLN A 372 -9.91 8.12 0.38
CA GLN A 372 -8.96 8.73 -0.54
C GLN A 372 -9.44 8.53 -1.98
N LEU A 373 -9.58 9.61 -2.72
CA LEU A 373 -9.81 9.54 -4.17
C LEU A 373 -8.52 9.15 -4.87
N VAL A 374 -8.60 8.15 -5.73
CA VAL A 374 -7.47 7.61 -6.50
C VAL A 374 -7.75 7.83 -7.99
N ASP A 375 -6.88 8.61 -8.62
CA ASP A 375 -6.89 8.82 -10.07
C ASP A 375 -5.50 8.47 -10.62
N THR A 376 -5.41 7.37 -11.37
CA THR A 376 -4.18 6.86 -11.98
C THR A 376 -4.40 6.63 -13.47
N MET A 377 -3.37 6.19 -14.19
CA MET A 377 -3.55 5.76 -15.57
C MET A 377 -4.59 4.62 -15.68
N GLU A 378 -4.62 3.71 -14.69
CA GLU A 378 -5.45 2.51 -14.69
C GLU A 378 -6.86 2.77 -14.13
N VAL A 379 -6.99 3.61 -13.12
CA VAL A 379 -8.22 3.83 -12.35
C VAL A 379 -8.71 5.25 -12.55
N ASN A 380 -10.01 5.39 -12.85
CA ASN A 380 -10.72 6.67 -12.86
C ASN A 380 -11.60 6.74 -11.62
N ASP A 381 -11.58 7.86 -10.90
CA ASP A 381 -12.47 8.16 -9.78
C ASP A 381 -12.60 6.98 -8.79
N GLY A 382 -11.48 6.28 -8.55
CA GLY A 382 -11.43 5.20 -7.57
C GLY A 382 -11.45 5.74 -6.15
N GLU A 383 -11.99 4.96 -5.22
CA GLU A 383 -11.99 5.26 -3.79
C GLU A 383 -11.19 4.20 -3.02
N ARG A 384 -10.31 4.68 -2.16
CA ARG A 384 -9.54 3.84 -1.23
C ARG A 384 -9.98 4.16 0.19
N ARG A 385 -10.84 3.32 0.77
CA ARG A 385 -11.37 3.52 2.12
C ARG A 385 -10.42 3.07 3.23
N TYR A 386 -9.48 2.16 2.96
CA TYR A 386 -8.42 1.78 3.88
C TYR A 386 -7.10 2.38 3.42
N MET A 387 -6.50 3.19 4.26
CA MET A 387 -5.23 3.88 4.01
C MET A 387 -4.27 3.50 5.12
N HIS A 388 -3.10 2.97 4.75
CA HIS A 388 -2.04 2.67 5.70
C HIS A 388 -0.82 3.55 5.43
N HIS A 389 -0.41 4.32 6.43
CA HIS A 389 0.77 5.17 6.37
C HIS A 389 1.84 4.68 7.34
N TYR A 390 3.10 4.90 6.98
CA TYR A 390 4.26 4.44 7.74
C TYR A 390 5.28 5.57 7.85
N ASN A 391 5.74 5.83 9.07
CA ASN A 391 6.72 6.86 9.38
C ASN A 391 7.89 6.23 10.16
N ALA A 392 9.13 6.51 9.71
CA ALA A 392 10.36 6.04 10.35
C ALA A 392 11.41 7.16 10.40
N PRO A 393 11.28 8.12 11.32
CA PRO A 393 12.24 9.22 11.49
C PRO A 393 13.64 8.73 11.89
N GLY A 394 14.68 9.55 11.66
CA GLY A 394 16.07 9.20 11.93
C GLY A 394 16.37 8.77 13.37
N TYR A 395 15.63 9.32 14.35
CA TYR A 395 15.82 8.92 15.78
C TYR A 395 15.56 7.42 16.02
N THR A 396 14.82 6.75 15.15
CA THR A 396 14.49 5.33 15.29
C THR A 396 15.69 4.40 15.11
N VAL A 397 16.74 4.90 14.46
CA VAL A 397 18.07 4.26 14.33
C VAL A 397 19.17 5.03 15.08
N GLY A 398 18.80 6.04 15.89
CA GLY A 398 19.77 6.86 16.62
C GLY A 398 20.47 7.94 15.79
N GLU A 399 19.95 8.28 14.60
CA GLU A 399 20.53 9.26 13.69
C GLU A 399 19.86 10.64 13.79
N VAL A 400 20.66 11.69 13.61
CA VAL A 400 20.17 13.05 13.37
C VAL A 400 19.88 13.20 11.88
N LYS A 401 18.59 13.23 11.52
CA LYS A 401 18.15 13.30 10.13
C LYS A 401 17.09 14.40 9.95
N ARG A 402 17.18 15.11 8.83
CA ARG A 402 16.17 16.13 8.51
C ARG A 402 14.81 15.46 8.28
N MET A 403 13.77 16.01 8.92
CA MET A 403 12.37 15.62 8.64
C MET A 403 11.95 16.09 7.25
N GLY A 404 11.26 15.24 6.52
CA GLY A 404 10.79 15.51 5.16
C GLY A 404 9.52 14.72 4.83
N SER A 405 9.13 14.73 3.56
CA SER A 405 8.07 13.85 3.05
C SER A 405 8.52 12.39 3.11
N PRO A 406 7.58 11.43 3.23
CA PRO A 406 7.90 10.02 3.16
C PRO A 406 8.70 9.68 1.90
N GLY A 407 9.77 8.92 2.08
CA GLY A 407 10.61 8.45 0.99
C GLY A 407 10.06 7.15 0.38
N ARG A 408 10.76 6.63 -0.63
CA ARG A 408 10.38 5.38 -1.33
C ARG A 408 10.27 4.18 -0.38
N ARG A 409 11.12 4.12 0.67
CA ARG A 409 11.14 3.04 1.65
C ARG A 409 9.88 3.08 2.52
N GLU A 410 9.53 4.25 3.03
CA GLU A 410 8.35 4.45 3.87
C GLU A 410 7.05 4.11 3.11
N ILE A 411 6.92 4.55 1.86
CA ILE A 411 5.79 4.21 0.99
C ILE A 411 5.70 2.68 0.80
N GLY A 412 6.82 2.02 0.50
CA GLY A 412 6.86 0.56 0.31
C GLY A 412 6.50 -0.24 1.56
N HIS A 413 6.99 0.17 2.74
CA HIS A 413 6.67 -0.49 4.01
C HIS A 413 5.20 -0.29 4.41
N GLY A 414 4.66 0.91 4.20
CA GLY A 414 3.24 1.20 4.42
C GLY A 414 2.35 0.34 3.52
N TYR A 415 2.69 0.26 2.24
CA TYR A 415 1.93 -0.53 1.26
C TYR A 415 1.93 -2.04 1.56
N LEU A 416 3.06 -2.59 2.03
CA LEU A 416 3.11 -4.00 2.43
C LEU A 416 2.15 -4.31 3.59
N ALA A 417 2.12 -3.46 4.62
CA ALA A 417 1.20 -3.61 5.73
C ALA A 417 -0.27 -3.40 5.32
N GLU A 418 -0.54 -2.44 4.41
CA GLU A 418 -1.87 -2.25 3.83
C GLU A 418 -2.34 -3.50 3.08
N ARG A 419 -1.49 -4.03 2.21
CA ARG A 419 -1.76 -5.21 1.40
C ARG A 419 -1.98 -6.46 2.25
N ALA A 420 -1.25 -6.58 3.37
CA ALA A 420 -1.38 -7.68 4.33
C ALA A 420 -2.75 -7.71 5.03
N LEU A 421 -3.33 -6.54 5.32
CA LEU A 421 -4.56 -6.41 6.11
C LEU A 421 -5.82 -6.25 5.25
N THR A 422 -5.70 -5.75 4.03
CA THR A 422 -6.84 -5.53 3.12
C THR A 422 -7.75 -6.77 2.96
N PRO A 423 -7.25 -8.00 2.80
CA PRO A 423 -8.11 -9.18 2.60
C PRO A 423 -9.00 -9.53 3.80
N VAL A 424 -8.59 -9.12 4.99
CA VAL A 424 -9.30 -9.44 6.24
C VAL A 424 -10.20 -8.32 6.74
N LEU A 425 -10.20 -7.16 6.08
CA LEU A 425 -11.11 -6.07 6.42
C LEU A 425 -12.57 -6.47 6.17
N PRO A 426 -13.52 -5.95 6.97
CA PRO A 426 -14.94 -6.13 6.71
C PRO A 426 -15.35 -5.44 5.39
N SER A 427 -16.48 -5.87 4.81
CA SER A 427 -17.05 -5.18 3.66
C SER A 427 -17.50 -3.74 4.02
N GLU A 428 -17.71 -2.89 3.01
CA GLU A 428 -18.26 -1.55 3.22
C GLU A 428 -19.71 -1.61 3.76
N GLU A 429 -20.46 -2.64 3.40
CA GLU A 429 -21.82 -2.85 3.90
C GLU A 429 -21.84 -3.15 5.38
N ASP A 430 -20.91 -3.99 5.85
CA ASP A 430 -20.82 -4.42 7.25
C ASP A 430 -20.18 -3.34 8.15
N PHE A 431 -19.22 -2.59 7.60
CA PHE A 431 -18.46 -1.57 8.32
C PHE A 431 -18.21 -0.34 7.45
N PRO A 432 -19.16 0.62 7.39
CA PRO A 432 -19.18 1.74 6.45
C PRO A 432 -18.28 2.90 6.85
N TYR A 433 -17.02 2.62 7.16
CA TYR A 433 -16.02 3.62 7.54
C TYR A 433 -14.89 3.71 6.54
N ALA A 434 -14.39 4.91 6.32
CA ALA A 434 -13.04 5.15 5.90
C ALA A 434 -12.11 4.91 7.10
N ILE A 435 -11.05 4.12 6.90
CA ILE A 435 -10.12 3.68 7.94
C ILE A 435 -8.74 4.21 7.60
N ARG A 436 -8.18 5.06 8.45
CA ARG A 436 -6.78 5.48 8.34
C ARG A 436 -5.97 4.85 9.47
N SER A 437 -5.00 4.04 9.10
CA SER A 437 -4.03 3.38 10.00
C SER A 437 -2.67 4.04 9.80
N VAL A 438 -2.04 4.52 10.84
CA VAL A 438 -0.72 5.15 10.78
C VAL A 438 0.22 4.42 11.72
N THR A 439 1.29 3.86 11.16
CA THR A 439 2.36 3.28 11.97
C THR A 439 3.50 4.27 12.15
N GLU A 440 3.77 4.61 13.39
CA GLU A 440 4.96 5.33 13.83
C GLU A 440 5.97 4.29 14.32
N ILE A 441 7.12 4.20 13.64
CA ILE A 441 8.22 3.37 14.13
C ILE A 441 8.92 4.14 15.25
N MET A 442 9.10 3.49 16.39
CA MET A 442 9.73 4.07 17.57
C MET A 442 11.18 3.65 17.72
N SER A 443 11.52 2.45 17.28
CA SER A 443 12.88 1.89 17.29
C SER A 443 13.03 0.84 16.20
N GLN A 444 14.21 0.72 15.59
CA GLN A 444 14.52 -0.22 14.51
C GLN A 444 15.70 -1.11 14.85
N ASN A 445 15.53 -2.40 14.60
CA ASN A 445 16.59 -3.42 14.54
C ASN A 445 16.06 -4.62 13.72
N GLY A 446 15.83 -4.40 12.44
CA GLY A 446 15.28 -5.39 11.49
C GLY A 446 13.78 -5.52 11.48
N SER A 447 13.26 -5.63 10.28
CA SER A 447 11.85 -5.92 9.94
C SER A 447 10.80 -5.02 10.59
N THR A 448 10.93 -3.72 10.39
CA THR A 448 9.95 -2.74 10.87
C THR A 448 8.60 -2.86 10.15
N SER A 449 8.58 -3.32 8.88
CA SER A 449 7.32 -3.55 8.14
C SER A 449 6.46 -4.65 8.76
N MET A 450 7.09 -5.69 9.33
CA MET A 450 6.36 -6.74 10.04
C MET A 450 5.87 -6.27 11.42
N ALA A 451 6.64 -5.42 12.10
CA ALA A 451 6.16 -4.74 13.30
C ALA A 451 4.97 -3.81 12.96
N ALA A 452 5.02 -3.10 11.82
CA ALA A 452 3.90 -2.30 11.31
C ALA A 452 2.65 -3.15 11.06
N THR A 453 2.78 -4.31 10.42
CA THR A 453 1.66 -5.22 10.15
C THR A 453 1.02 -5.72 11.45
N CYS A 454 1.83 -6.20 12.41
CA CYS A 454 1.33 -6.72 13.68
C CYS A 454 0.68 -5.63 14.54
N SER A 455 1.32 -4.45 14.66
CA SER A 455 0.74 -3.33 15.39
C SER A 455 -0.56 -2.83 14.74
N SER A 456 -0.61 -2.74 13.41
CA SER A 456 -1.82 -2.32 12.70
C SER A 456 -2.98 -3.29 12.90
N CYS A 457 -2.72 -4.59 12.88
CA CYS A 457 -3.73 -5.60 13.18
C CYS A 457 -4.31 -5.40 14.60
N LEU A 458 -3.45 -5.27 15.61
CA LEU A 458 -3.87 -5.02 16.99
C LEU A 458 -4.64 -3.70 17.14
N ALA A 459 -4.18 -2.62 16.51
CA ALA A 459 -4.85 -1.32 16.58
C ALA A 459 -6.21 -1.30 15.89
N LEU A 460 -6.37 -2.01 14.77
CA LEU A 460 -7.67 -2.21 14.12
C LEU A 460 -8.63 -2.99 15.02
N MET A 461 -8.15 -4.05 15.65
CA MET A 461 -8.94 -4.82 16.63
C MET A 461 -9.29 -3.98 17.86
N ASP A 462 -8.37 -3.13 18.35
CA ASP A 462 -8.60 -2.20 19.46
C ASP A 462 -9.63 -1.10 19.09
N ALA A 463 -9.66 -0.68 17.83
CA ALA A 463 -10.64 0.24 17.29
C ALA A 463 -12.05 -0.36 17.14
N GLY A 464 -12.20 -1.67 17.32
CA GLY A 464 -13.48 -2.37 17.11
C GLY A 464 -13.77 -2.66 15.62
N VAL A 465 -12.77 -2.62 14.74
CA VAL A 465 -12.94 -3.03 13.34
C VAL A 465 -13.13 -4.55 13.31
N PRO A 466 -14.25 -5.08 12.80
CA PRO A 466 -14.53 -6.51 12.82
C PRO A 466 -13.75 -7.24 11.72
N LEU A 467 -12.44 -7.43 11.96
CA LEU A 467 -11.57 -8.17 11.05
C LEU A 467 -12.07 -9.61 10.89
N LYS A 468 -12.06 -10.14 9.66
CA LYS A 468 -12.42 -11.54 9.37
C LYS A 468 -11.51 -12.54 10.07
N ALA A 469 -10.23 -12.19 10.19
CA ALA A 469 -9.21 -12.93 10.91
C ALA A 469 -8.04 -12.00 11.27
N PRO A 470 -7.33 -12.23 12.38
CA PRO A 470 -6.13 -11.50 12.71
C PRO A 470 -4.96 -11.94 11.82
N VAL A 471 -4.05 -10.99 11.55
CA VAL A 471 -2.88 -11.17 10.69
C VAL A 471 -1.61 -10.93 11.50
N SER A 472 -0.65 -11.81 11.36
CA SER A 472 0.73 -11.64 11.83
C SER A 472 1.71 -11.58 10.67
N GLY A 473 2.94 -11.13 10.93
CA GLY A 473 4.00 -11.06 9.94
C GLY A 473 5.36 -11.37 10.52
N ILE A 474 6.22 -12.02 9.71
CA ILE A 474 7.58 -12.38 10.06
C ILE A 474 8.53 -12.07 8.89
N ALA A 475 9.77 -11.71 9.20
CA ALA A 475 10.85 -11.64 8.21
C ALA A 475 11.76 -12.86 8.35
N MET A 476 11.90 -13.56 7.24
CA MET A 476 12.81 -14.70 7.09
C MET A 476 14.10 -14.21 6.44
N GLY A 477 15.22 -14.77 6.83
CA GLY A 477 16.50 -14.55 6.20
C GLY A 477 17.08 -15.84 5.62
N LEU A 478 18.15 -15.67 4.87
CA LEU A 478 18.87 -16.78 4.25
C LEU A 478 20.36 -16.47 4.23
N MET A 479 21.16 -17.50 4.54
CA MET A 479 22.58 -17.54 4.20
C MET A 479 22.86 -18.80 3.44
N MET A 480 23.50 -18.68 2.29
CA MET A 480 23.93 -19.80 1.46
C MET A 480 25.40 -20.14 1.79
N ASP A 481 25.67 -21.44 1.93
CA ASP A 481 27.02 -21.98 1.91
C ASP A 481 27.12 -22.99 0.78
N GLY A 482 27.68 -22.57 -0.34
CA GLY A 482 27.54 -23.29 -1.60
C GLY A 482 26.06 -23.49 -1.95
N ASP A 483 25.64 -24.75 -2.06
CA ASP A 483 24.26 -25.14 -2.35
C ASP A 483 23.40 -25.34 -1.09
N THR A 484 23.98 -25.19 0.11
CA THR A 484 23.29 -25.44 1.38
C THR A 484 22.62 -24.18 1.90
N PRO A 485 21.27 -24.14 2.05
CA PRO A 485 20.57 -22.99 2.58
C PRO A 485 20.43 -23.07 4.11
N TYR A 486 20.75 -21.98 4.79
CA TYR A 486 20.49 -21.74 6.20
C TYR A 486 19.39 -20.69 6.33
N VAL A 487 18.16 -21.15 6.58
CA VAL A 487 16.98 -20.28 6.69
C VAL A 487 16.81 -19.80 8.13
N LEU A 488 16.69 -18.48 8.29
CA LEU A 488 16.55 -17.81 9.59
C LEU A 488 15.13 -17.28 9.77
N SER A 489 14.55 -17.51 10.95
CA SER A 489 13.28 -16.91 11.35
C SER A 489 13.53 -15.61 12.10
N ASP A 490 12.73 -14.56 11.82
CA ASP A 490 12.80 -13.27 12.52
C ASP A 490 14.19 -12.64 12.51
N ILE A 491 14.66 -12.20 11.36
CA ILE A 491 15.99 -11.58 11.20
C ILE A 491 16.07 -10.20 11.84
N ALA A 492 17.25 -9.91 12.40
CA ALA A 492 17.68 -8.60 12.86
C ALA A 492 18.58 -7.91 11.81
N ASP A 493 18.87 -6.60 11.98
CA ASP A 493 19.65 -5.81 11.03
C ASP A 493 20.99 -6.45 10.67
N ALA A 494 21.74 -6.99 11.65
CA ALA A 494 23.03 -7.64 11.40
C ALA A 494 22.92 -8.86 10.46
N GLU A 495 21.80 -9.56 10.50
CA GLU A 495 21.53 -10.73 9.66
C GLU A 495 20.97 -10.31 8.30
N ASP A 496 20.21 -9.21 8.25
CA ASP A 496 19.79 -8.61 6.99
C ASP A 496 21.01 -8.14 6.19
N PHE A 497 21.92 -7.36 6.79
CA PHE A 497 23.11 -6.85 6.09
C PHE A 497 24.07 -7.95 5.64
N ALA A 498 24.30 -8.98 6.45
CA ALA A 498 25.20 -10.09 6.13
C ALA A 498 24.54 -11.20 5.29
N GLY A 499 23.22 -11.24 5.19
CA GLY A 499 22.46 -12.31 4.55
C GLY A 499 22.29 -12.15 3.05
N ASP A 500 21.73 -13.19 2.44
CA ASP A 500 21.52 -13.31 0.99
C ASP A 500 20.07 -12.99 0.59
N MET A 501 19.12 -13.01 1.54
CA MET A 501 17.70 -12.75 1.31
C MET A 501 17.05 -12.13 2.55
N ASP A 502 16.14 -11.17 2.34
CA ASP A 502 15.13 -10.69 3.28
C ASP A 502 13.75 -11.03 2.72
N PHE A 503 13.03 -11.93 3.38
CA PHE A 503 11.74 -12.43 2.92
C PHE A 503 10.65 -12.21 3.96
N LYS A 504 9.81 -11.24 3.73
CA LYS A 504 8.69 -10.86 4.59
C LYS A 504 7.44 -11.65 4.18
N VAL A 505 6.83 -12.34 5.15
CA VAL A 505 5.62 -13.15 4.94
C VAL A 505 4.58 -12.77 5.98
N THR A 506 3.38 -12.42 5.53
CA THR A 506 2.22 -12.10 6.38
C THR A 506 1.08 -13.06 6.12
N GLY A 507 0.25 -13.29 7.11
CA GLY A 507 -0.93 -14.13 6.94
C GLY A 507 -1.73 -14.32 8.21
N THR A 508 -2.88 -14.95 8.02
CA THR A 508 -3.75 -15.46 9.08
C THR A 508 -3.34 -16.89 9.48
N ALA A 509 -4.08 -17.49 10.38
CA ALA A 509 -3.93 -18.93 10.68
C ALA A 509 -4.23 -19.83 9.47
N LYS A 510 -4.99 -19.35 8.47
CA LYS A 510 -5.41 -20.14 7.30
C LYS A 510 -4.43 -20.07 6.14
N GLY A 511 -3.82 -18.89 5.89
CA GLY A 511 -2.97 -18.72 4.74
C GLY A 511 -2.34 -17.33 4.64
N ILE A 512 -1.60 -17.13 3.56
CA ILE A 512 -0.82 -15.92 3.28
C ILE A 512 -1.75 -14.81 2.81
N THR A 513 -1.49 -13.58 3.29
CA THR A 513 -2.19 -12.36 2.86
C THR A 513 -1.30 -11.42 2.07
N ALA A 514 0.01 -11.35 2.38
CA ALA A 514 0.99 -10.66 1.56
C ALA A 514 2.38 -11.24 1.78
N LEU A 515 3.25 -11.02 0.80
CA LEU A 515 4.68 -11.34 0.92
C LEU A 515 5.53 -10.38 0.08
N GLN A 516 6.78 -10.21 0.51
CA GLN A 516 7.77 -9.41 -0.20
C GLN A 516 9.15 -10.00 0.05
N MET A 517 9.89 -10.26 -1.03
CA MET A 517 11.24 -10.80 -0.97
C MET A 517 12.23 -9.86 -1.66
N ASP A 518 13.31 -9.54 -0.97
CA ASP A 518 14.47 -8.83 -1.48
C ASP A 518 15.68 -9.76 -1.47
N MET A 519 16.41 -9.84 -2.58
CA MET A 519 17.62 -10.64 -2.69
C MET A 519 18.88 -9.81 -2.83
N LYS A 520 20.00 -10.38 -2.40
CA LYS A 520 21.33 -9.79 -2.50
C LYS A 520 22.32 -10.69 -3.28
N VAL A 521 21.78 -11.76 -3.88
CA VAL A 521 22.51 -12.74 -4.69
C VAL A 521 21.85 -12.93 -6.06
N HIS A 522 22.56 -13.58 -6.99
CA HIS A 522 22.16 -13.77 -8.39
C HIS A 522 21.09 -14.86 -8.56
N GLY A 523 19.91 -14.68 -7.93
CA GLY A 523 18.78 -15.59 -8.06
C GLY A 523 18.87 -16.80 -7.14
N LEU A 524 17.70 -17.28 -6.69
CA LEU A 524 17.57 -18.47 -5.86
C LEU A 524 16.66 -19.50 -6.54
N PRO A 525 16.99 -20.80 -6.39
CA PRO A 525 16.11 -21.89 -6.79
C PRO A 525 14.80 -21.84 -5.98
N VAL A 526 13.66 -22.18 -6.60
CA VAL A 526 12.34 -22.22 -5.94
C VAL A 526 12.34 -23.14 -4.72
N ALA A 527 13.16 -24.20 -4.72
CA ALA A 527 13.27 -25.13 -3.59
C ALA A 527 13.72 -24.45 -2.29
N VAL A 528 14.63 -23.48 -2.37
CA VAL A 528 15.09 -22.67 -1.23
C VAL A 528 13.98 -21.76 -0.73
N LEU A 529 13.25 -21.12 -1.65
CA LEU A 529 12.11 -20.27 -1.32
C LEU A 529 10.98 -21.06 -0.67
N ARG A 530 10.73 -22.31 -1.12
CA ARG A 530 9.78 -23.23 -0.48
C ARG A 530 10.11 -23.43 0.98
N GLN A 531 11.36 -23.74 1.31
CA GLN A 531 11.80 -23.95 2.69
C GLN A 531 11.55 -22.70 3.56
N ALA A 532 11.87 -21.51 3.04
CA ALA A 532 11.68 -20.26 3.77
C ALA A 532 10.18 -19.95 4.01
N ILE A 533 9.33 -20.20 3.02
CA ILE A 533 7.87 -20.01 3.14
C ILE A 533 7.27 -20.99 4.15
N GLU A 534 7.63 -22.26 4.07
CA GLU A 534 7.16 -23.29 5.01
C GLU A 534 7.58 -23.00 6.45
N GLN A 535 8.85 -22.62 6.67
CA GLN A 535 9.35 -22.24 7.99
C GLN A 535 8.66 -20.97 8.54
N SER A 536 8.30 -20.03 7.68
CA SER A 536 7.59 -18.80 8.08
C SER A 536 6.23 -19.08 8.74
N LYS A 537 5.58 -20.20 8.41
CA LYS A 537 4.28 -20.57 8.96
C LYS A 537 4.32 -20.76 10.46
N ALA A 538 5.33 -21.48 10.97
CA ALA A 538 5.52 -21.67 12.41
C ALA A 538 5.81 -20.35 13.12
N GLY A 539 6.65 -19.49 12.53
CA GLY A 539 6.97 -18.18 13.09
C GLY A 539 5.77 -17.23 13.12
N ARG A 540 4.96 -17.20 12.06
CA ARG A 540 3.72 -16.41 12.04
C ARG A 540 2.71 -16.90 13.08
N ALA A 541 2.56 -18.23 13.25
CA ALA A 541 1.68 -18.79 14.26
C ALA A 541 2.11 -18.39 15.67
N PHE A 542 3.41 -18.46 15.99
CA PHE A 542 3.94 -18.04 17.28
C PHE A 542 3.68 -16.55 17.59
N ILE A 543 3.89 -15.68 16.59
CA ILE A 543 3.61 -14.22 16.73
C ILE A 543 2.12 -13.98 16.90
N LEU A 544 1.28 -14.69 16.14
CA LEU A 544 -0.17 -14.58 16.20
C LEU A 544 -0.72 -15.00 17.57
N ASP A 545 -0.22 -16.09 18.14
CA ASP A 545 -0.61 -16.56 19.48
C ASP A 545 -0.28 -15.52 20.54
N HIS A 546 0.91 -14.86 20.45
CA HIS A 546 1.24 -13.74 21.32
C HIS A 546 0.26 -12.59 21.17
N MET A 547 -0.07 -12.17 19.95
CA MET A 547 -1.00 -11.06 19.69
C MET A 547 -2.39 -11.37 20.27
N LEU A 548 -2.88 -12.59 20.09
CA LEU A 548 -4.18 -13.05 20.60
C LEU A 548 -4.20 -13.23 22.13
N SER A 549 -3.06 -13.41 22.76
CA SER A 549 -2.97 -13.39 24.24
C SER A 549 -3.21 -11.99 24.81
N ILE A 550 -2.95 -10.92 24.03
CA ILE A 550 -3.17 -9.53 24.42
C ILE A 550 -4.59 -9.07 24.08
N LEU A 551 -5.05 -9.38 22.86
CA LEU A 551 -6.39 -9.04 22.39
C LEU A 551 -6.96 -10.20 21.56
N PRO A 552 -7.78 -11.08 22.18
CA PRO A 552 -8.24 -12.32 21.54
C PRO A 552 -9.26 -12.12 20.41
N ALA A 553 -9.94 -10.97 20.38
CA ALA A 553 -10.92 -10.61 19.36
C ALA A 553 -11.01 -9.09 19.22
N PRO A 554 -11.52 -8.55 18.12
CA PRO A 554 -11.86 -7.14 18.02
C PRO A 554 -12.79 -6.70 19.16
N ARG A 555 -12.62 -5.46 19.65
CA ARG A 555 -13.53 -4.90 20.66
C ARG A 555 -14.96 -4.83 20.12
N GLU A 556 -15.93 -5.14 20.94
CA GLU A 556 -17.36 -5.09 20.58
C GLU A 556 -17.87 -3.66 20.36
N ALA A 557 -17.32 -2.68 21.08
CA ALA A 557 -17.69 -1.29 20.97
C ALA A 557 -16.56 -0.43 20.40
N LEU A 558 -16.93 0.52 19.54
CA LEU A 558 -16.03 1.56 19.07
C LEU A 558 -15.61 2.49 20.22
N SER A 559 -14.48 3.15 20.05
CA SER A 559 -14.06 4.25 20.93
C SER A 559 -15.18 5.29 21.08
N PRO A 560 -15.36 5.88 22.26
CA PRO A 560 -16.33 6.96 22.45
C PRO A 560 -16.04 8.21 21.61
N TYR A 561 -14.84 8.32 21.06
CA TYR A 561 -14.42 9.41 20.18
C TYR A 561 -14.61 9.07 18.69
N ALA A 562 -14.83 7.81 18.35
CA ALA A 562 -15.12 7.41 16.98
C ALA A 562 -16.53 7.84 16.56
N PRO A 563 -16.74 8.32 15.33
CA PRO A 563 -18.08 8.66 14.87
C PRO A 563 -18.94 7.39 14.82
N ARG A 564 -20.17 7.49 15.33
CA ARG A 564 -21.21 6.49 15.09
C ARG A 564 -21.86 6.79 13.75
N ILE A 565 -22.24 5.75 13.02
CA ILE A 565 -22.86 5.87 11.71
C ILE A 565 -24.23 5.21 11.73
N GLU A 566 -25.24 5.98 11.33
CA GLU A 566 -26.60 5.51 11.07
C GLU A 566 -26.90 5.57 9.57
N LYS A 567 -27.59 4.55 9.06
CA LYS A 567 -27.98 4.45 7.65
C LYS A 567 -29.49 4.66 7.51
N LEU A 568 -29.88 5.46 6.54
CA LEU A 568 -31.27 5.66 6.15
C LEU A 568 -31.38 5.48 4.63
N LYS A 569 -32.23 4.56 4.17
CA LYS A 569 -32.55 4.42 2.76
C LYS A 569 -33.78 5.25 2.42
N ILE A 570 -33.68 6.12 1.44
CA ILE A 570 -34.78 6.91 0.91
C ILE A 570 -34.99 6.61 -0.57
N ASP A 571 -36.14 7.03 -1.11
CA ASP A 571 -36.37 7.00 -2.55
C ASP A 571 -35.37 7.94 -3.25
N PRO A 572 -34.67 7.52 -4.32
CA PRO A 572 -33.76 8.37 -5.08
C PRO A 572 -34.39 9.69 -5.56
N ASP A 573 -35.68 9.69 -5.89
CA ASP A 573 -36.39 10.90 -6.27
C ASP A 573 -36.50 11.96 -5.17
N LYS A 574 -36.28 11.57 -3.90
CA LYS A 574 -36.29 12.45 -2.72
C LYS A 574 -34.91 13.06 -2.40
N ILE A 575 -33.84 12.59 -3.05
CA ILE A 575 -32.47 13.09 -2.81
C ILE A 575 -32.42 14.62 -2.95
N GLY A 576 -33.08 15.16 -3.98
CA GLY A 576 -33.12 16.59 -4.22
C GLY A 576 -33.73 17.40 -3.06
N ALA A 577 -34.71 16.85 -2.34
CA ALA A 577 -35.32 17.49 -1.18
C ALA A 577 -34.36 17.57 0.04
N VAL A 578 -33.53 16.55 0.21
CA VAL A 578 -32.55 16.49 1.30
C VAL A 578 -31.31 17.35 0.99
N ILE A 579 -30.84 17.36 -0.25
CA ILE A 579 -29.71 18.20 -0.67
C ILE A 579 -30.12 19.69 -0.69
N GLY A 580 -31.28 20.00 -1.26
CA GLY A 580 -31.72 21.37 -1.47
C GLY A 580 -30.98 22.07 -2.63
N LYS A 581 -31.41 23.29 -2.99
CA LYS A 581 -30.79 24.07 -4.06
C LYS A 581 -29.35 24.42 -3.73
N GLY A 582 -28.40 23.89 -4.54
CA GLY A 582 -26.97 24.15 -4.32
C GLY A 582 -26.43 23.61 -2.98
N GLY A 583 -27.08 22.60 -2.36
CA GLY A 583 -26.66 22.01 -1.11
C GLY A 583 -27.14 22.73 0.17
N GLU A 584 -28.03 23.71 0.05
CA GLU A 584 -28.46 24.57 1.17
C GLU A 584 -29.06 23.77 2.32
N VAL A 585 -29.91 22.78 2.02
CA VAL A 585 -30.62 22.01 3.06
C VAL A 585 -29.68 21.08 3.80
N ILE A 586 -28.86 20.32 3.09
CA ILE A 586 -27.90 19.40 3.70
C ILE A 586 -26.84 20.14 4.53
N ASN A 587 -26.35 21.29 4.04
CA ASN A 587 -25.41 22.13 4.80
C ASN A 587 -26.05 22.68 6.06
N LYS A 588 -27.34 23.03 6.03
CA LYS A 588 -28.09 23.50 7.19
C LYS A 588 -28.29 22.37 8.21
N ILE A 589 -28.66 21.16 7.76
CA ILE A 589 -28.76 19.98 8.64
C ILE A 589 -27.42 19.77 9.37
N THR A 590 -26.31 19.71 8.62
CA THR A 590 -24.97 19.51 9.18
C THR A 590 -24.61 20.62 10.18
N SER A 591 -24.83 21.88 9.85
CA SER A 591 -24.46 23.01 10.73
C SER A 591 -25.28 23.11 11.99
N GLU A 592 -26.59 22.79 11.95
CA GLU A 592 -27.48 22.90 13.11
C GLU A 592 -27.46 21.65 14.01
N THR A 593 -27.22 20.47 13.45
CA THR A 593 -27.17 19.22 14.23
C THR A 593 -25.75 18.83 14.67
N GLY A 594 -24.74 19.28 13.98
CA GLY A 594 -23.36 18.85 14.16
C GLY A 594 -23.09 17.40 13.69
N ALA A 595 -24.01 16.82 12.90
CA ALA A 595 -23.83 15.52 12.27
C ALA A 595 -23.41 15.70 10.81
N GLU A 596 -22.46 14.91 10.33
CA GLU A 596 -22.11 14.82 8.91
C GLU A 596 -23.15 13.95 8.20
N VAL A 597 -23.59 14.39 7.01
CA VAL A 597 -24.60 13.69 6.21
C VAL A 597 -24.03 13.49 4.80
N ASP A 598 -23.96 12.25 4.37
CA ASP A 598 -23.54 11.84 3.03
C ASP A 598 -24.68 11.09 2.32
N ILE A 599 -24.84 11.33 1.01
CA ILE A 599 -25.95 10.77 0.21
C ILE A 599 -25.40 10.16 -1.07
N LYS A 600 -25.66 8.87 -1.26
CA LYS A 600 -25.34 8.17 -2.50
C LYS A 600 -26.48 8.30 -3.53
N GLU A 601 -26.15 8.15 -4.80
CA GLU A 601 -27.11 8.26 -5.92
C GLU A 601 -28.27 7.26 -5.84
N ASP A 602 -28.05 6.12 -5.18
CA ASP A 602 -29.08 5.11 -4.97
C ASP A 602 -30.06 5.45 -3.81
N GLY A 603 -29.91 6.60 -3.15
CA GLY A 603 -30.74 7.04 -2.03
C GLY A 603 -30.29 6.53 -0.68
N LEU A 604 -29.11 5.93 -0.53
CA LEU A 604 -28.54 5.59 0.76
C LEU A 604 -27.96 6.85 1.41
N ILE A 605 -28.51 7.23 2.57
CA ILE A 605 -28.00 8.32 3.40
C ILE A 605 -27.21 7.74 4.57
N THR A 606 -26.02 8.27 4.78
CA THR A 606 -25.14 7.96 5.92
C THR A 606 -25.07 9.19 6.82
N ILE A 607 -25.40 9.05 8.10
CA ILE A 607 -25.38 10.12 9.10
C ILE A 607 -24.34 9.74 10.14
N ALA A 608 -23.33 10.58 10.34
CA ALA A 608 -22.20 10.29 11.20
C ALA A 608 -21.95 11.39 12.24
N SER A 609 -21.77 11.01 13.50
CA SER A 609 -21.34 11.90 14.58
C SER A 609 -20.81 11.10 15.78
N PRO A 610 -19.82 11.62 16.55
CA PRO A 610 -19.50 11.07 17.87
C PRO A 610 -20.64 11.21 18.87
N ASN A 611 -21.54 12.16 18.66
CA ASN A 611 -22.68 12.45 19.54
C ASN A 611 -23.97 11.84 18.99
N GLY A 612 -24.54 10.87 19.72
CA GLY A 612 -25.80 10.21 19.34
C GLY A 612 -27.00 11.17 19.21
N GLU A 613 -27.07 12.22 20.05
CA GLU A 613 -28.13 13.23 19.96
C GLU A 613 -28.10 14.00 18.63
N SER A 614 -26.91 14.27 18.11
CA SER A 614 -26.72 14.89 16.80
C SER A 614 -27.26 14.01 15.68
N ILE A 615 -27.02 12.70 15.75
CA ILE A 615 -27.52 11.72 14.77
C ILE A 615 -29.03 11.67 14.81
N GLU A 616 -29.63 11.57 16.00
CA GLU A 616 -31.09 11.52 16.17
C GLU A 616 -31.76 12.77 15.60
N LYS A 617 -31.22 13.96 15.87
CA LYS A 617 -31.70 15.23 15.30
C LYS A 617 -31.62 15.25 13.78
N ALA A 618 -30.49 14.89 13.22
CA ALA A 618 -30.30 14.84 11.75
C ALA A 618 -31.25 13.82 11.13
N LEU A 619 -31.36 12.62 11.70
CA LEU A 619 -32.22 11.55 11.23
C LEU A 619 -33.71 11.99 11.25
N ALA A 620 -34.17 12.62 12.36
CA ALA A 620 -35.50 13.12 12.46
C ALA A 620 -35.79 14.21 11.42
N TRP A 621 -34.84 15.11 11.20
CA TRP A 621 -34.97 16.17 10.20
C TRP A 621 -35.04 15.58 8.76
N ILE A 622 -34.12 14.68 8.39
CA ILE A 622 -34.13 14.05 7.08
C ILE A 622 -35.44 13.28 6.87
N LYS A 623 -35.88 12.49 7.84
CA LYS A 623 -37.19 11.80 7.79
C LYS A 623 -38.34 12.74 7.53
N SER A 624 -38.35 13.89 8.14
CA SER A 624 -39.42 14.89 7.95
C SER A 624 -39.45 15.48 6.52
N LEU A 625 -38.28 15.54 5.84
CA LEU A 625 -38.17 16.03 4.47
C LEU A 625 -38.63 15.01 3.40
N VAL A 626 -38.56 13.72 3.71
CA VAL A 626 -38.88 12.63 2.79
C VAL A 626 -40.22 11.93 3.12
N GLU A 627 -40.84 12.29 4.25
CA GLU A 627 -42.12 11.74 4.67
C GLU A 627 -43.19 12.02 3.63
N GLU A 628 -43.95 10.99 3.27
CA GLU A 628 -45.09 11.14 2.38
C GLU A 628 -46.39 11.34 3.13
N PRO A 629 -47.30 12.14 2.58
CA PRO A 629 -48.61 12.33 3.17
C PRO A 629 -49.41 11.03 3.12
N GLU A 630 -49.92 10.60 4.27
CA GLU A 630 -50.68 9.34 4.42
C GLU A 630 -52.13 9.65 4.72
N VAL A 631 -53.04 9.09 3.90
CA VAL A 631 -54.49 9.24 4.09
C VAL A 631 -54.93 8.61 5.40
N GLY A 632 -55.66 9.36 6.22
CA GLY A 632 -56.10 8.93 7.52
C GLY A 632 -55.25 9.43 8.71
N LYS A 633 -54.02 9.89 8.46
CA LYS A 633 -53.06 10.40 9.47
C LYS A 633 -53.42 11.85 9.88
N ILE A 634 -53.19 12.16 11.13
CA ILE A 634 -53.38 13.52 11.70
C ILE A 634 -52.02 14.22 11.70
N TYR A 635 -51.96 15.39 11.07
CA TYR A 635 -50.80 16.25 11.00
C TYR A 635 -51.01 17.52 11.81
N GLN A 636 -49.92 18.05 12.33
CA GLN A 636 -49.87 19.38 12.92
C GLN A 636 -49.32 20.34 11.85
N GLY A 637 -50.23 21.03 11.17
CA GLY A 637 -49.88 21.87 10.05
C GLY A 637 -50.02 23.35 10.33
N LYS A 638 -49.28 24.19 9.60
CA LYS A 638 -49.33 25.65 9.69
C LYS A 638 -50.20 26.23 8.58
N VAL A 639 -51.15 27.09 8.91
CA VAL A 639 -51.99 27.80 7.95
C VAL A 639 -51.14 28.77 7.13
N VAL A 640 -50.98 28.51 5.82
CA VAL A 640 -50.13 29.28 4.91
C VAL A 640 -50.89 30.41 4.27
N SER A 641 -52.14 30.15 3.84
CA SER A 641 -53.01 31.17 3.26
C SER A 641 -54.48 30.86 3.47
N ILE A 642 -55.28 31.92 3.57
CA ILE A 642 -56.74 31.83 3.73
C ILE A 642 -57.42 32.38 2.49
N LYS A 643 -58.45 31.66 1.99
CA LYS A 643 -59.34 32.04 0.91
C LYS A 643 -60.77 31.94 1.35
N ASP A 644 -61.72 32.51 0.58
CA ASP A 644 -63.15 32.50 0.93
C ASP A 644 -63.74 31.08 1.05
N PHE A 645 -63.19 30.12 0.32
CA PHE A 645 -63.65 28.73 0.28
C PHE A 645 -62.89 27.77 1.23
N GLY A 646 -61.83 28.22 1.90
CA GLY A 646 -61.01 27.39 2.79
C GLY A 646 -59.64 27.95 3.07
N ALA A 647 -58.78 27.14 3.66
CA ALA A 647 -57.39 27.48 3.97
C ALA A 647 -56.43 26.45 3.36
N PHE A 648 -55.23 26.89 3.02
CA PHE A 648 -54.13 26.00 2.71
C PHE A 648 -53.28 25.84 3.98
N VAL A 649 -53.08 24.58 4.32
CA VAL A 649 -52.33 24.20 5.52
C VAL A 649 -51.11 23.38 5.09
N ASN A 650 -49.94 23.87 5.43
CA ASN A 650 -48.69 23.13 5.21
C ASN A 650 -48.61 22.03 6.30
N ILE A 651 -48.71 20.77 5.85
CA ILE A 651 -48.72 19.59 6.73
C ILE A 651 -47.40 18.87 6.82
N LEU A 652 -46.57 18.99 5.77
CA LEU A 652 -45.19 18.51 5.69
C LEU A 652 -44.35 19.54 4.93
N PRO A 653 -43.01 19.55 5.07
CA PRO A 653 -42.15 20.49 4.37
C PRO A 653 -42.42 20.53 2.85
N GLY A 654 -42.87 21.69 2.36
CA GLY A 654 -43.21 21.88 0.94
C GLY A 654 -44.53 21.26 0.48
N ILE A 655 -45.34 20.66 1.35
CA ILE A 655 -46.60 19.98 1.00
C ILE A 655 -47.77 20.68 1.68
N ASP A 656 -48.60 21.33 0.87
CA ASP A 656 -49.81 22.05 1.33
C ASP A 656 -51.05 21.24 1.02
N GLY A 657 -51.93 21.12 2.01
CA GLY A 657 -53.25 20.53 1.85
C GLY A 657 -54.39 21.56 1.94
N MET A 658 -55.41 21.29 1.18
CA MET A 658 -56.62 22.13 1.16
C MET A 658 -57.59 21.76 2.28
N LEU A 659 -57.85 22.68 3.17
CA LEU A 659 -58.84 22.58 4.22
C LEU A 659 -60.06 23.42 3.86
N HIS A 660 -61.08 22.77 3.28
CA HIS A 660 -62.27 23.45 2.83
C HIS A 660 -63.08 23.99 4.00
N ILE A 661 -63.79 25.11 3.83
CA ILE A 661 -64.60 25.78 4.86
C ILE A 661 -65.58 24.81 5.54
N SER A 662 -66.14 23.86 4.81
CA SER A 662 -67.06 22.85 5.35
C SER A 662 -66.36 21.79 6.23
N GLN A 663 -65.06 21.76 6.25
CA GLN A 663 -64.24 20.79 7.02
C GLN A 663 -63.52 21.40 8.25
N LEU A 664 -63.79 22.70 8.53
CA LEU A 664 -63.16 23.42 9.62
C LEU A 664 -63.74 23.06 10.99
N SER A 665 -65.03 22.73 11.06
CA SER A 665 -65.75 22.44 12.30
C SER A 665 -66.97 21.56 12.05
N ASP A 666 -67.44 20.88 13.06
CA ASP A 666 -68.70 20.13 13.03
C ASP A 666 -69.93 21.09 12.94
N LYS A 667 -69.78 22.35 13.33
CA LYS A 667 -70.80 23.41 13.21
C LYS A 667 -70.54 24.20 11.91
N ARG A 668 -71.62 24.75 11.35
CA ARG A 668 -71.52 25.57 10.13
C ARG A 668 -70.71 26.84 10.40
N VAL A 669 -69.64 27.03 9.66
CA VAL A 669 -68.75 28.21 9.72
C VAL A 669 -69.15 29.21 8.64
N GLY A 670 -69.32 30.48 8.99
CA GLY A 670 -69.71 31.55 8.08
C GLY A 670 -68.56 32.09 7.26
N LYS A 671 -67.42 32.31 7.90
CA LYS A 671 -66.16 32.72 7.24
C LYS A 671 -65.00 31.92 7.80
N VAL A 672 -64.00 31.63 6.94
CA VAL A 672 -62.80 30.89 7.33
C VAL A 672 -62.03 31.63 8.42
N THR A 673 -61.98 32.95 8.35
CA THR A 673 -61.31 33.84 9.31
C THR A 673 -61.91 33.84 10.71
N ASP A 674 -63.16 33.31 10.86
CA ASP A 674 -63.78 33.18 12.22
C ASP A 674 -63.17 32.02 13.01
N VAL A 675 -62.48 31.08 12.32
CA VAL A 675 -61.91 29.85 12.93
C VAL A 675 -60.42 29.82 12.82
N LEU A 676 -59.83 30.33 11.71
CA LEU A 676 -58.41 30.24 11.41
C LEU A 676 -57.75 31.61 11.18
N LYS A 677 -56.46 31.70 11.52
CA LYS A 677 -55.58 32.82 11.21
C LYS A 677 -54.38 32.32 10.41
N GLU A 678 -53.88 33.13 9.50
CA GLU A 678 -52.62 32.84 8.81
C GLU A 678 -51.50 32.75 9.84
N GLY A 679 -50.59 31.76 9.64
CA GLY A 679 -49.52 31.45 10.57
C GLY A 679 -49.94 30.61 11.78
N GLN A 680 -51.23 30.33 12.00
CA GLN A 680 -51.72 29.49 13.09
C GLN A 680 -51.38 28.02 12.86
N THR A 681 -50.95 27.33 13.90
CA THR A 681 -50.74 25.87 13.87
C THR A 681 -52.06 25.18 14.23
N VAL A 682 -52.48 24.20 13.43
CA VAL A 682 -53.71 23.45 13.57
C VAL A 682 -53.50 21.95 13.38
N ARG A 683 -54.29 21.14 14.04
CA ARG A 683 -54.30 19.68 13.83
C ARG A 683 -55.35 19.35 12.75
N VAL A 684 -54.85 18.73 11.66
CA VAL A 684 -55.66 18.35 10.51
C VAL A 684 -55.45 16.89 10.16
N LYS A 685 -56.48 16.22 9.71
CA LYS A 685 -56.43 14.87 9.19
C LYS A 685 -56.46 14.89 7.70
N LEU A 686 -55.56 14.17 7.03
CA LEU A 686 -55.59 13.97 5.60
C LEU A 686 -56.70 12.97 5.28
N THR A 687 -57.69 13.41 4.49
CA THR A 687 -58.85 12.57 4.14
C THR A 687 -58.73 11.93 2.79
N GLU A 688 -58.07 12.59 1.84
CA GLU A 688 -57.98 12.13 0.47
C GLU A 688 -56.77 12.77 -0.27
N ILE A 689 -56.17 12.02 -1.18
CA ILE A 689 -55.24 12.50 -2.19
C ILE A 689 -55.86 12.23 -3.54
N ASP A 690 -56.20 13.29 -4.28
CA ASP A 690 -56.83 13.14 -5.60
C ASP A 690 -55.83 12.67 -6.67
N ASN A 691 -56.36 12.30 -7.87
CA ASN A 691 -55.57 11.83 -9.01
C ASN A 691 -54.56 12.88 -9.55
N ARG A 692 -54.60 14.12 -9.06
CA ARG A 692 -53.69 15.21 -9.40
C ARG A 692 -52.72 15.53 -8.25
N GLY A 693 -52.71 14.68 -7.23
CA GLY A 693 -51.84 14.85 -6.06
C GLY A 693 -52.29 15.94 -5.08
N ARG A 694 -53.50 16.48 -5.14
CA ARG A 694 -54.02 17.50 -4.23
C ARG A 694 -54.56 16.84 -2.96
N LEU A 695 -54.19 17.41 -1.83
CA LEU A 695 -54.50 16.88 -0.52
C LEU A 695 -55.71 17.57 0.06
N SER A 696 -56.70 16.80 0.51
CA SER A 696 -57.92 17.25 1.18
C SER A 696 -57.81 17.00 2.66
N LEU A 697 -57.99 18.04 3.45
CA LEU A 697 -57.85 18.04 4.90
C LEU A 697 -59.16 18.25 5.62
N THR A 698 -59.28 17.74 6.87
CA THR A 698 -60.39 18.00 7.79
C THR A 698 -59.91 18.27 9.22
N MET A 699 -60.61 19.16 9.92
CA MET A 699 -60.50 19.37 11.34
C MET A 699 -61.63 18.71 12.14
N LYS A 700 -62.63 18.15 11.44
CA LYS A 700 -63.81 17.54 12.08
C LYS A 700 -63.41 16.32 12.89
N GLY A 701 -63.94 16.25 14.11
CA GLY A 701 -63.64 15.15 15.04
C GLY A 701 -62.22 15.17 15.60
N ILE A 702 -61.48 16.28 15.46
CA ILE A 702 -60.08 16.39 15.97
C ILE A 702 -60.04 17.48 17.05
N GLU A 703 -59.59 17.10 18.25
CA GLU A 703 -59.33 18.07 19.31
C GLU A 703 -58.15 18.99 18.93
N GLN A 704 -58.39 20.27 18.98
CA GLN A 704 -57.42 21.34 18.75
C GLN A 704 -56.81 21.75 20.10
N ARG A 705 -55.81 21.03 20.56
CA ARG A 705 -55.07 21.41 21.79
C ARG A 705 -53.72 21.98 21.43
#